data_1fde4281cd8ab9713e2ebb029004fbc6
#
_entry.id   1fde4281cd8ab9713e2ebb029004fbc6
#
_cell.length_a   1.000
_cell.length_b   1.000
_cell.length_c   1.000
_cell.angle_alpha   90.00
_cell.angle_beta   90.00
_cell.angle_gamma   90.00
#
_symmetry.space_group_name_H-M   'P 1'
#
loop_
_entity.id
_entity.type
_entity.pdbx_description
1 polymer ?
#
loop_
_entity_poly.entity_id
_entity_poly.type
_entity_poly.pdbx_seq_one_letter_code
_entity_poly.pdbx_strand_id
1 'polypeptide(L)'
;MGDSLERLGSEEALGPESSIMKEDLCMDIDPPFKENLATAEDWRKALDKVVPAVVVLRTNACRAFDTEAAGASYATGFVVDKRRGIILTNRHVVKPGPVVAEAMFVNREEIPVYPIYRDPVHDFGFFRYDPAAIQFLCYEEIPLAPEDACVGLEIRVVGNDSGEKVSILAGTLARLDRDAPHYKKDGYNDFNTFYMQAASGTKGGSSGSPVINWQGRAVALNAGSKSSSASAFFLPLERESWFSSSADQIVMVIVDGSTLDGVCVTFLHKGYDETRRLGLLKVTEQLVRNSTPPSETGMLVVDSVVPGGPAHNHLEPGDVLVRMNGEVITQFLKMETLLDDSVGQKVELQIERGGTPLTVELLVQDLHSITPDSFLEVSGAVIHPLSYQQARNFRFHCGLVYVAETGYMLFRAGVPRHAIIKKFAGEDISTLEDLISALSKLSRSARVPLEYISYNDRHRKKSVLVTIDRHEWYAPPQIYKRDDSSGLWTVKLALPPESPLLFSGIHPDKQDLSNHSVSSCATEVSAMDLRPQQVSQGSIDGVTNMETSCDDVTEGLNSKDDSDAGTKKRRVEENLSADGDVIIGRSLNGHREERFDDSGAMEDAALRDYQGAAAPVANNASVAERAIEPTLVMFE
;
A
#
# COMPACT_ATOMS: atom_id res chain seq x y z
N MET A 1 -69.36 -34.29 -58.90
CA MET A 1 -68.63 -34.15 -60.15
C MET A 1 -67.37 -33.37 -59.75
N GLY A 2 -66.34 -34.04 -59.53
CA GLY A 2 -65.19 -34.53 -60.26
C GLY A 2 -64.08 -33.56 -60.00
N ASP A 3 -62.87 -33.79 -59.82
CA ASP A 3 -62.05 -35.01 -59.93
C ASP A 3 -60.73 -34.76 -59.18
N SER A 4 -60.20 -35.82 -58.67
CA SER A 4 -58.88 -36.00 -58.16
C SER A 4 -57.80 -35.74 -59.21
N LEU A 5 -56.63 -35.22 -58.79
CA LEU A 5 -55.37 -35.57 -59.46
C LEU A 5 -54.20 -35.48 -58.43
N GLU A 6 -53.72 -36.65 -58.09
CA GLU A 6 -52.45 -36.96 -57.51
C GLU A 6 -51.29 -36.44 -58.36
N ARG A 7 -50.27 -35.91 -57.73
CA ARG A 7 -48.91 -35.94 -58.27
C ARG A 7 -47.88 -36.26 -57.16
N LEU A 8 -47.31 -37.40 -57.31
CA LEU A 8 -46.07 -37.87 -56.75
C LEU A 8 -44.92 -36.90 -57.12
N GLY A 9 -44.15 -36.48 -56.16
CA GLY A 9 -42.93 -35.76 -56.37
C GLY A 9 -41.93 -36.09 -55.22
N SER A 10 -40.86 -36.73 -55.66
CA SER A 10 -39.67 -37.25 -55.00
C SER A 10 -39.23 -36.57 -53.71
N GLU A 11 -39.00 -37.39 -52.67
CA GLU A 11 -38.22 -37.10 -51.49
C GLU A 11 -36.75 -36.89 -51.86
N GLU A 12 -36.21 -35.67 -51.71
CA GLU A 12 -34.82 -35.42 -51.53
C GLU A 12 -34.56 -35.25 -50.01
N ALA A 13 -33.77 -36.16 -49.48
CA ALA A 13 -33.30 -36.15 -48.09
C ALA A 13 -32.35 -34.97 -47.87
N LEU A 14 -32.87 -33.95 -47.25
CA LEU A 14 -32.03 -32.89 -46.62
C LEU A 14 -31.55 -33.42 -45.26
N GLY A 15 -30.23 -33.47 -45.10
CA GLY A 15 -29.55 -33.84 -43.85
C GLY A 15 -29.92 -32.89 -42.70
N PRO A 16 -29.65 -33.29 -41.46
CA PRO A 16 -30.06 -32.53 -40.30
C PRO A 16 -29.32 -31.19 -40.27
N GLU A 17 -30.04 -30.10 -40.47
CA GLU A 17 -29.59 -28.76 -40.08
C GLU A 17 -29.28 -28.79 -38.57
N SER A 18 -28.01 -28.54 -38.23
CA SER A 18 -27.61 -28.26 -36.88
C SER A 18 -28.40 -27.05 -36.41
N SER A 19 -29.38 -27.28 -35.56
CA SER A 19 -29.99 -26.20 -34.77
C SER A 19 -28.89 -25.59 -33.90
N ILE A 20 -28.29 -24.52 -34.39
CA ILE A 20 -27.57 -23.60 -33.54
C ILE A 20 -28.63 -23.04 -32.59
N MET A 21 -28.66 -23.59 -31.37
CA MET A 21 -29.37 -22.96 -30.28
C MET A 21 -28.82 -21.53 -30.20
N LYS A 22 -29.65 -20.56 -30.46
CA LYS A 22 -29.50 -19.22 -29.96
C LYS A 22 -29.67 -19.35 -28.45
N GLU A 23 -28.62 -19.68 -27.75
CA GLU A 23 -28.54 -19.39 -26.33
C GLU A 23 -28.64 -17.88 -26.21
N ASP A 24 -29.76 -17.46 -25.68
CA ASP A 24 -29.96 -16.10 -25.25
C ASP A 24 -28.73 -15.74 -24.39
N LEU A 25 -28.04 -14.68 -24.79
CA LEU A 25 -27.11 -13.95 -23.94
C LEU A 25 -27.91 -13.23 -22.81
N CYS A 26 -28.65 -14.01 -22.03
CA CYS A 26 -28.95 -13.60 -20.68
C CYS A 26 -27.62 -13.63 -19.94
N MET A 27 -27.08 -12.48 -19.66
CA MET A 27 -26.23 -12.38 -18.48
C MET A 27 -27.04 -13.01 -17.36
N ASP A 28 -26.58 -14.14 -16.83
CA ASP A 28 -27.13 -14.66 -15.60
C ASP A 28 -26.92 -13.56 -14.56
N ILE A 29 -27.92 -12.69 -14.49
CA ILE A 29 -28.14 -11.90 -13.29
C ILE A 29 -28.35 -12.97 -12.23
N ASP A 30 -27.46 -13.05 -11.27
CA ASP A 30 -27.46 -13.97 -10.14
C ASP A 30 -28.89 -14.38 -9.73
N PRO A 31 -29.08 -15.64 -9.27
CA PRO A 31 -30.41 -16.20 -9.01
C PRO A 31 -31.27 -15.21 -8.23
N PRO A 32 -32.57 -15.15 -8.54
CA PRO A 32 -33.43 -14.06 -8.14
C PRO A 32 -33.23 -13.75 -6.68
N PHE A 33 -32.89 -12.50 -6.40
CA PHE A 33 -32.78 -11.94 -5.05
C PHE A 33 -33.79 -12.62 -4.15
N LYS A 34 -33.34 -13.44 -3.22
CA LYS A 34 -34.18 -13.80 -2.09
C LYS A 34 -34.49 -12.47 -1.43
N GLU A 35 -35.75 -12.06 -1.51
CA GLU A 35 -36.29 -10.86 -0.87
C GLU A 35 -36.23 -10.99 0.67
N ASN A 36 -35.01 -11.05 1.20
CA ASN A 36 -34.73 -10.75 2.58
C ASN A 36 -34.04 -9.40 2.59
N LEU A 37 -34.77 -8.36 2.20
CA LEU A 37 -34.34 -6.99 2.45
C LEU A 37 -34.09 -6.87 3.94
N ALA A 38 -32.83 -6.63 4.29
CA ALA A 38 -32.43 -6.42 5.67
C ALA A 38 -33.23 -5.24 6.26
N THR A 39 -33.88 -5.46 7.37
CA THR A 39 -34.66 -4.42 8.04
C THR A 39 -33.72 -3.40 8.72
N ALA A 40 -34.24 -2.21 9.02
CA ALA A 40 -33.47 -1.23 9.82
C ALA A 40 -33.05 -1.79 11.19
N GLU A 41 -33.83 -2.73 11.73
CA GLU A 41 -33.50 -3.42 12.98
C GLU A 41 -32.34 -4.40 12.83
N ASP A 42 -32.26 -5.13 11.71
CA ASP A 42 -31.15 -6.04 11.42
C ASP A 42 -29.85 -5.25 11.29
N TRP A 43 -29.88 -4.13 10.56
CA TRP A 43 -28.73 -3.24 10.45
C TRP A 43 -28.31 -2.65 11.81
N ARG A 44 -29.26 -2.30 12.68
CA ARG A 44 -28.92 -1.80 14.03
C ARG A 44 -28.19 -2.87 14.82
N LYS A 45 -28.71 -4.12 14.85
CA LYS A 45 -28.05 -5.24 15.52
C LYS A 45 -26.66 -5.54 14.97
N ALA A 46 -26.50 -5.51 13.65
CA ALA A 46 -25.20 -5.69 13.02
C ALA A 46 -24.21 -4.60 13.46
N LEU A 47 -24.62 -3.34 13.45
CA LEU A 47 -23.78 -2.21 13.85
C LEU A 47 -23.45 -2.21 15.35
N ASP A 48 -24.40 -2.57 16.21
CA ASP A 48 -24.16 -2.71 17.65
C ASP A 48 -23.07 -3.76 17.95
N LYS A 49 -22.98 -4.80 17.13
CA LYS A 49 -21.93 -5.82 17.22
C LYS A 49 -20.59 -5.36 16.64
N VAL A 50 -20.61 -4.68 15.48
CA VAL A 50 -19.41 -4.36 14.70
C VAL A 50 -18.68 -3.13 15.24
N VAL A 51 -19.38 -2.05 15.58
CA VAL A 51 -18.79 -0.78 15.99
C VAL A 51 -17.78 -0.90 17.12
N PRO A 52 -18.02 -1.72 18.19
CA PRO A 52 -17.02 -1.90 19.25
C PRO A 52 -15.70 -2.54 18.80
N ALA A 53 -15.68 -3.27 17.70
CA ALA A 53 -14.50 -3.94 17.16
C ALA A 53 -13.74 -3.11 16.12
N VAL A 54 -14.27 -1.94 15.74
CA VAL A 54 -13.61 -1.01 14.82
C VAL A 54 -12.79 0.01 15.59
N VAL A 55 -11.55 0.23 15.16
CA VAL A 55 -10.58 1.11 15.82
C VAL A 55 -10.09 2.23 14.91
N VAL A 56 -9.79 3.37 15.50
CA VAL A 56 -8.93 4.40 14.85
C VAL A 56 -7.49 3.98 15.01
N LEU A 57 -6.77 3.86 13.92
CA LEU A 57 -5.34 3.64 13.91
C LEU A 57 -4.62 4.98 13.75
N ARG A 58 -3.79 5.33 14.71
CA ARG A 58 -2.83 6.42 14.63
C ARG A 58 -1.46 5.83 14.34
N THR A 59 -0.87 6.18 13.22
CA THR A 59 0.44 5.67 12.82
C THR A 59 1.39 6.83 12.60
N ASN A 60 2.61 6.72 13.12
CA ASN A 60 3.67 7.68 12.89
C ASN A 60 4.88 6.94 12.30
N ALA A 61 5.09 7.11 10.98
CA ALA A 61 6.28 6.61 10.30
C ALA A 61 7.48 7.45 10.71
N CYS A 62 8.39 6.87 11.49
CA CYS A 62 9.56 7.56 12.04
C CYS A 62 10.60 7.91 10.97
N ARG A 63 10.63 7.19 9.86
CA ARG A 63 11.54 7.37 8.73
C ARG A 63 10.80 7.13 7.42
N ALA A 64 11.23 7.85 6.36
CA ALA A 64 10.84 7.49 5.00
C ALA A 64 11.45 6.13 4.66
N PHE A 65 10.65 5.22 4.12
CA PHE A 65 11.11 3.90 3.74
C PHE A 65 10.21 3.30 2.67
N ASP A 66 10.79 2.64 1.68
CA ASP A 66 10.10 2.07 0.52
C ASP A 66 9.22 3.12 -0.20
N THR A 67 7.92 2.90 -0.25
CA THR A 67 6.96 3.77 -0.93
C THR A 67 6.42 4.90 -0.05
N GLU A 68 6.77 4.92 1.25
CA GLU A 68 6.16 5.80 2.22
C GLU A 68 7.10 6.90 2.72
N ALA A 69 6.56 8.10 2.89
CA ALA A 69 7.26 9.19 3.56
C ALA A 69 7.16 9.07 5.09
N ALA A 70 8.07 9.74 5.81
CA ALA A 70 7.91 9.94 7.24
C ALA A 70 6.73 10.86 7.54
N GLY A 71 6.03 10.60 8.64
CA GLY A 71 4.91 11.43 9.08
C GLY A 71 3.83 10.66 9.82
N ALA A 72 2.90 11.41 10.41
CA ALA A 72 1.75 10.87 11.11
C ALA A 72 0.56 10.73 10.15
N SER A 73 -0.23 9.67 10.33
CA SER A 73 -1.47 9.44 9.59
C SER A 73 -2.52 8.78 10.47
N TYR A 74 -3.78 8.95 10.07
CA TYR A 74 -4.93 8.30 10.69
C TYR A 74 -5.57 7.34 9.68
N ALA A 75 -6.05 6.22 10.20
CA ALA A 75 -6.73 5.21 9.41
C ALA A 75 -7.72 4.44 10.29
N THR A 76 -8.37 3.47 9.70
CA THR A 76 -9.26 2.55 10.39
C THR A 76 -8.67 1.14 10.37
N GLY A 77 -8.97 0.35 11.37
CA GLY A 77 -8.77 -1.09 11.40
C GLY A 77 -9.92 -1.75 12.14
N PHE A 78 -9.97 -3.07 12.09
CA PHE A 78 -10.96 -3.82 12.83
C PHE A 78 -10.42 -5.15 13.34
N VAL A 79 -10.95 -5.61 14.48
CA VAL A 79 -10.51 -6.84 15.12
C VAL A 79 -11.04 -8.04 14.36
N VAL A 80 -10.13 -8.91 13.90
CA VAL A 80 -10.43 -10.19 13.21
C VAL A 80 -10.10 -11.42 14.05
N ASP A 81 -9.29 -11.28 15.08
CA ASP A 81 -9.03 -12.30 16.11
C ASP A 81 -8.86 -11.62 17.46
N LYS A 82 -9.90 -11.67 18.27
CA LYS A 82 -9.92 -11.09 19.61
C LYS A 82 -8.97 -11.82 20.57
N ARG A 83 -8.87 -13.12 20.47
CA ARG A 83 -8.05 -13.95 21.36
C ARG A 83 -6.57 -13.64 21.24
N ARG A 84 -6.08 -13.42 20.00
CA ARG A 84 -4.69 -13.11 19.72
C ARG A 84 -4.41 -11.62 19.63
N GLY A 85 -5.47 -10.78 19.60
CA GLY A 85 -5.35 -9.35 19.46
C GLY A 85 -4.89 -8.94 18.05
N ILE A 86 -5.56 -9.45 17.00
CA ILE A 86 -5.22 -9.17 15.61
C ILE A 86 -6.20 -8.15 15.02
N ILE A 87 -5.65 -7.08 14.46
CA ILE A 87 -6.38 -6.05 13.72
C ILE A 87 -6.00 -6.12 12.25
N LEU A 88 -7.00 -6.24 11.38
CA LEU A 88 -6.86 -6.14 9.92
C LEU A 88 -7.01 -4.67 9.49
N THR A 89 -6.16 -4.25 8.56
CA THR A 89 -6.18 -2.93 7.94
C THR A 89 -5.48 -2.97 6.57
N ASN A 90 -5.36 -1.84 5.87
CA ASN A 90 -4.60 -1.79 4.62
C ASN A 90 -3.08 -1.86 4.86
N ARG A 91 -2.36 -2.37 3.86
CA ARG A 91 -0.90 -2.41 3.82
C ARG A 91 -0.28 -1.02 3.98
N HIS A 92 -0.83 -0.02 3.29
CA HIS A 92 -0.32 1.35 3.38
C HIS A 92 -0.52 2.00 4.75
N VAL A 93 -1.41 1.45 5.60
CA VAL A 93 -1.61 1.85 6.99
C VAL A 93 -0.55 1.22 7.90
N VAL A 94 -0.19 -0.05 7.68
CA VAL A 94 0.80 -0.77 8.50
C VAL A 94 2.19 -0.16 8.38
N LYS A 95 2.49 0.54 7.30
CA LYS A 95 3.78 1.20 6.98
C LYS A 95 4.97 0.24 6.85
N PRO A 96 5.84 0.45 5.86
CA PRO A 96 6.98 -0.44 5.60
C PRO A 96 8.18 -0.24 6.53
N GLY A 97 8.36 0.96 7.04
CA GLY A 97 9.51 1.37 7.86
C GLY A 97 9.22 1.36 9.36
N PRO A 98 10.13 1.91 10.16
CA PRO A 98 9.91 2.09 11.60
C PRO A 98 8.67 2.93 11.87
N VAL A 99 7.72 2.36 12.62
CA VAL A 99 6.45 2.99 12.93
C VAL A 99 6.14 2.89 14.42
N VAL A 100 5.58 3.96 14.98
CA VAL A 100 4.90 3.95 16.27
C VAL A 100 3.42 4.02 15.99
N ALA A 101 2.65 3.07 16.50
CA ALA A 101 1.24 2.95 16.19
C ALA A 101 0.41 2.69 17.44
N GLU A 102 -0.79 3.25 17.45
CA GLU A 102 -1.78 3.13 18.53
C GLU A 102 -3.15 2.85 17.92
N ALA A 103 -3.93 2.01 18.59
CA ALA A 103 -5.33 1.79 18.27
C ALA A 103 -6.21 2.42 19.35
N MET A 104 -7.17 3.24 18.93
CA MET A 104 -8.16 3.84 19.81
C MET A 104 -9.53 3.20 19.53
N PHE A 105 -10.10 2.57 20.53
CA PHE A 105 -11.43 1.97 20.49
C PHE A 105 -12.55 3.01 20.64
N VAL A 106 -13.78 2.61 20.37
CA VAL A 106 -14.96 3.50 20.41
C VAL A 106 -15.18 4.16 21.78
N ASN A 107 -14.81 3.49 22.86
CA ASN A 107 -14.87 4.01 24.24
C ASN A 107 -13.67 4.86 24.64
N ARG A 108 -12.76 5.17 23.69
CA ARG A 108 -11.54 5.97 23.89
C ARG A 108 -10.41 5.28 24.66
N GLU A 109 -10.48 3.97 24.86
CA GLU A 109 -9.29 3.23 25.28
C GLU A 109 -8.27 3.25 24.13
N GLU A 110 -7.05 3.72 24.44
CA GLU A 110 -5.91 3.78 23.53
C GLU A 110 -4.88 2.72 23.95
N ILE A 111 -4.44 1.91 23.00
CA ILE A 111 -3.48 0.84 23.24
C ILE A 111 -2.39 0.84 22.15
N PRO A 112 -1.15 0.48 22.49
CA PRO A 112 -0.11 0.32 21.49
C PRO A 112 -0.41 -0.88 20.58
N VAL A 113 -0.09 -0.73 19.29
CA VAL A 113 -0.20 -1.81 18.31
C VAL A 113 1.11 -1.97 17.55
N TYR A 114 1.43 -3.20 17.17
CA TYR A 114 2.68 -3.57 16.53
C TYR A 114 2.41 -4.19 15.17
N PRO A 115 3.09 -3.77 14.09
CA PRO A 115 2.96 -4.37 12.77
C PRO A 115 3.51 -5.80 12.80
N ILE A 116 2.71 -6.78 12.38
CA ILE A 116 3.14 -8.19 12.34
C ILE A 116 3.19 -8.76 10.93
N TYR A 117 2.40 -8.19 10.03
CA TYR A 117 2.34 -8.66 8.66
C TYR A 117 1.95 -7.53 7.71
N ARG A 118 2.50 -7.58 6.51
CA ARG A 118 2.20 -6.69 5.42
C ARG A 118 2.36 -7.44 4.10
N ASP A 119 1.28 -7.56 3.35
CA ASP A 119 1.31 -8.27 2.07
C ASP A 119 2.23 -7.59 1.06
N PRO A 120 3.11 -8.31 0.35
CA PRO A 120 4.00 -7.72 -0.66
C PRO A 120 3.29 -7.34 -1.96
N VAL A 121 2.12 -7.93 -2.22
CA VAL A 121 1.36 -7.78 -3.48
C VAL A 121 0.10 -6.96 -3.28
N HIS A 122 -0.72 -7.26 -2.26
CA HIS A 122 -2.03 -6.68 -2.05
C HIS A 122 -2.06 -5.67 -0.90
N ASP A 123 -3.05 -4.76 -0.93
CA ASP A 123 -3.16 -3.67 0.03
C ASP A 123 -3.84 -4.09 1.33
N PHE A 124 -3.29 -5.12 2.00
CA PHE A 124 -3.71 -5.47 3.35
C PHE A 124 -2.53 -5.78 4.27
N GLY A 125 -2.78 -5.75 5.57
CA GLY A 125 -1.80 -6.07 6.60
C GLY A 125 -2.41 -6.13 7.99
N PHE A 126 -1.62 -6.59 8.96
CA PHE A 126 -2.10 -6.85 10.32
C PHE A 126 -1.25 -6.13 11.35
N PHE A 127 -1.94 -5.60 12.36
CA PHE A 127 -1.36 -5.20 13.63
C PHE A 127 -1.73 -6.20 14.72
N ARG A 128 -0.87 -6.30 15.73
CA ARG A 128 -1.13 -7.03 16.96
C ARG A 128 -1.20 -6.07 18.14
N TYR A 129 -2.12 -6.32 19.06
CA TYR A 129 -2.26 -5.64 20.34
C TYR A 129 -2.35 -6.66 21.49
N ASP A 130 -2.22 -6.20 22.73
CA ASP A 130 -2.47 -7.01 23.90
C ASP A 130 -3.97 -6.91 24.29
N PRO A 131 -4.78 -7.98 24.12
CA PRO A 131 -6.21 -7.95 24.49
C PRO A 131 -6.46 -7.63 25.97
N ALA A 132 -5.49 -7.94 26.86
CA ALA A 132 -5.61 -7.65 28.29
C ALA A 132 -5.50 -6.16 28.61
N ALA A 133 -5.00 -5.34 27.68
CA ALA A 133 -4.94 -3.89 27.84
C ALA A 133 -6.31 -3.21 27.75
N ILE A 134 -7.33 -3.89 27.17
CA ILE A 134 -8.69 -3.37 27.05
C ILE A 134 -9.48 -3.78 28.29
N GLN A 135 -9.91 -2.82 29.10
CA GLN A 135 -10.49 -3.07 30.42
C GLN A 135 -11.98 -2.73 30.51
N PHE A 136 -12.46 -1.77 29.72
CA PHE A 136 -13.80 -1.20 29.88
C PHE A 136 -14.71 -1.42 28.67
N LEU A 137 -14.22 -2.06 27.61
CA LEU A 137 -14.99 -2.34 26.41
C LEU A 137 -15.29 -3.82 26.26
N CYS A 138 -16.58 -4.15 26.07
CA CYS A 138 -16.97 -5.47 25.58
C CYS A 138 -17.12 -5.41 24.05
N TYR A 139 -16.40 -6.26 23.34
CA TYR A 139 -16.42 -6.33 21.88
C TYR A 139 -16.25 -7.79 21.44
N GLU A 140 -16.62 -8.06 20.20
CA GLU A 140 -16.40 -9.34 19.52
C GLU A 140 -15.61 -9.10 18.24
N GLU A 141 -14.93 -10.14 17.74
CA GLU A 141 -14.27 -10.09 16.44
C GLU A 141 -15.29 -9.98 15.29
N ILE A 142 -14.89 -9.38 14.18
CA ILE A 142 -15.69 -9.28 12.96
C ILE A 142 -15.34 -10.45 12.06
N PRO A 143 -16.26 -11.40 11.84
CA PRO A 143 -16.02 -12.52 10.93
C PRO A 143 -15.83 -12.04 9.48
N LEU A 144 -14.90 -12.65 8.77
CA LEU A 144 -14.73 -12.44 7.32
C LEU A 144 -15.70 -13.37 6.57
N ALA A 145 -16.31 -12.86 5.50
CA ALA A 145 -17.26 -13.59 4.67
C ALA A 145 -17.19 -13.08 3.21
N PRO A 146 -16.05 -13.24 2.53
CA PRO A 146 -15.88 -12.81 1.14
C PRO A 146 -16.88 -13.50 0.20
N GLU A 147 -17.31 -14.70 0.52
CA GLU A 147 -18.29 -15.50 -0.25
C GLU A 147 -19.68 -14.85 -0.34
N ASP A 148 -20.00 -13.91 0.55
CA ASP A 148 -21.25 -13.18 0.52
C ASP A 148 -21.24 -12.00 -0.47
N ALA A 149 -20.08 -11.63 -1.00
CA ALA A 149 -19.94 -10.49 -1.89
C ALA A 149 -20.60 -10.80 -3.25
N CYS A 150 -21.61 -10.02 -3.60
CA CYS A 150 -22.28 -10.10 -4.90
C CYS A 150 -22.72 -8.71 -5.38
N VAL A 151 -22.89 -8.54 -6.68
CA VAL A 151 -23.43 -7.32 -7.27
C VAL A 151 -24.85 -7.09 -6.75
N GLY A 152 -25.12 -5.88 -6.27
CA GLY A 152 -26.41 -5.53 -5.65
C GLY A 152 -26.47 -5.73 -4.14
N LEU A 153 -25.45 -6.33 -3.50
CA LEU A 153 -25.41 -6.46 -2.04
C LEU A 153 -25.42 -5.08 -1.38
N GLU A 154 -26.38 -4.88 -0.47
CA GLU A 154 -26.35 -3.73 0.43
C GLU A 154 -25.23 -3.89 1.45
N ILE A 155 -24.46 -2.84 1.61
CA ILE A 155 -23.29 -2.80 2.49
C ILE A 155 -23.31 -1.57 3.41
N ARG A 156 -22.54 -1.67 4.50
CA ARG A 156 -22.13 -0.50 5.30
C ARG A 156 -20.61 -0.50 5.44
N VAL A 157 -20.00 0.65 5.19
CA VAL A 157 -18.60 0.90 5.52
C VAL A 157 -18.58 1.52 6.91
N VAL A 158 -17.93 0.87 7.86
CA VAL A 158 -17.85 1.31 9.26
C VAL A 158 -16.43 1.78 9.54
N GLY A 159 -16.21 3.09 9.60
CA GLY A 159 -14.87 3.63 9.68
C GLY A 159 -14.77 4.94 10.44
N ASN A 160 -13.60 5.54 10.40
CA ASN A 160 -13.29 6.77 11.13
C ASN A 160 -12.85 7.85 10.14
N ASP A 161 -13.80 8.49 9.49
CA ASP A 161 -13.50 9.59 8.58
C ASP A 161 -12.70 10.68 9.29
N SER A 162 -11.57 11.07 8.71
CA SER A 162 -10.66 12.09 9.24
C SER A 162 -10.10 11.79 10.65
N GLY A 163 -10.13 10.54 11.11
CA GLY A 163 -9.69 10.16 12.45
C GLY A 163 -10.58 10.66 13.59
N GLU A 164 -11.82 11.09 13.28
CA GLU A 164 -12.73 11.67 14.26
C GLU A 164 -13.56 10.59 14.96
N LYS A 165 -14.85 10.57 14.72
CA LYS A 165 -15.78 9.59 15.29
C LYS A 165 -16.09 8.52 14.26
N VAL A 166 -16.56 7.37 14.75
CA VAL A 166 -17.06 6.31 13.87
C VAL A 166 -18.15 6.87 12.98
N SER A 167 -17.98 6.72 11.67
CA SER A 167 -18.94 7.03 10.63
C SER A 167 -19.42 5.74 9.97
N ILE A 168 -20.68 5.73 9.52
CA ILE A 168 -21.30 4.60 8.86
C ILE A 168 -21.83 5.08 7.52
N LEU A 169 -21.24 4.56 6.45
CA LEU A 169 -21.63 4.91 5.09
C LEU A 169 -22.41 3.76 4.47
N ALA A 170 -23.61 4.06 3.99
CA ALA A 170 -24.43 3.11 3.28
C ALA A 170 -24.02 3.06 1.80
N GLY A 171 -24.05 1.88 1.20
CA GLY A 171 -23.77 1.67 -0.19
C GLY A 171 -24.32 0.35 -0.71
N THR A 172 -24.11 0.12 -2.01
CA THR A 172 -24.43 -1.12 -2.69
C THR A 172 -23.26 -1.50 -3.58
N LEU A 173 -22.84 -2.75 -3.56
CA LEU A 173 -21.78 -3.23 -4.44
C LEU A 173 -22.29 -3.18 -5.90
N ALA A 174 -21.62 -2.37 -6.72
CA ALA A 174 -22.01 -2.12 -8.11
C ALA A 174 -21.28 -3.03 -9.09
N ARG A 175 -20.04 -3.44 -8.75
CA ARG A 175 -19.24 -4.40 -9.52
C ARG A 175 -18.13 -4.99 -8.67
N LEU A 176 -17.63 -6.16 -9.07
CA LEU A 176 -16.63 -6.96 -8.35
C LEU A 176 -15.31 -7.10 -9.13
N ASP A 177 -15.28 -6.68 -10.38
CA ASP A 177 -14.24 -6.95 -11.39
C ASP A 177 -13.53 -5.67 -11.88
N ARG A 178 -13.38 -4.68 -11.02
CA ARG A 178 -12.70 -3.46 -11.39
C ARG A 178 -11.18 -3.63 -11.30
N ASP A 179 -10.45 -3.00 -12.21
CA ASP A 179 -8.99 -2.88 -12.10
C ASP A 179 -8.59 -2.22 -10.79
N ALA A 180 -7.46 -2.66 -10.22
CA ALA A 180 -6.89 -2.09 -9.02
C ALA A 180 -6.64 -0.58 -9.18
N PRO A 181 -6.90 0.23 -8.13
CA PRO A 181 -6.70 1.66 -8.22
C PRO A 181 -5.21 2.00 -8.33
N HIS A 182 -4.89 2.98 -9.17
CA HIS A 182 -3.55 3.54 -9.24
C HIS A 182 -3.49 4.81 -8.38
N TYR A 183 -2.71 4.77 -7.30
CA TYR A 183 -2.67 5.85 -6.32
C TYR A 183 -1.62 6.91 -6.64
N LYS A 184 -0.36 6.50 -6.73
CA LYS A 184 0.78 7.40 -7.00
C LYS A 184 1.81 6.70 -7.87
N LYS A 185 2.50 7.45 -8.72
CA LYS A 185 3.58 6.93 -9.57
C LYS A 185 4.76 6.38 -8.75
N ASP A 186 5.09 7.02 -7.65
CA ASP A 186 6.19 6.68 -6.73
C ASP A 186 5.73 6.00 -5.43
N GLY A 187 4.42 5.73 -5.34
CA GLY A 187 3.80 5.08 -4.20
C GLY A 187 3.59 3.59 -4.38
N TYR A 188 2.94 3.00 -3.41
CA TYR A 188 2.42 1.66 -3.51
C TYR A 188 1.19 1.65 -4.44
N ASN A 189 1.15 0.73 -5.37
CA ASN A 189 -0.02 0.47 -6.21
C ASN A 189 -0.27 -1.03 -6.24
N ASP A 190 -1.51 -1.41 -5.98
CA ASP A 190 -1.92 -2.80 -6.05
C ASP A 190 -1.95 -3.30 -7.50
N PHE A 191 -1.84 -4.60 -7.70
CA PHE A 191 -1.79 -5.24 -9.03
C PHE A 191 -2.20 -6.71 -8.92
N ASN A 192 -2.44 -7.35 -10.06
CA ASN A 192 -2.85 -8.76 -10.14
C ASN A 192 -4.07 -9.10 -9.27
N THR A 193 -5.00 -8.17 -9.15
CA THR A 193 -6.23 -8.38 -8.38
C THR A 193 -7.35 -7.51 -8.93
N PHE A 194 -8.58 -7.95 -8.72
CA PHE A 194 -9.75 -7.12 -8.93
C PHE A 194 -10.13 -6.39 -7.65
N TYR A 195 -10.79 -5.27 -7.80
CA TYR A 195 -11.38 -4.49 -6.74
C TYR A 195 -12.89 -4.44 -6.88
N MET A 196 -13.58 -4.45 -5.76
CA MET A 196 -15.00 -4.17 -5.71
C MET A 196 -15.26 -2.66 -5.74
N GLN A 197 -16.39 -2.25 -6.29
CA GLN A 197 -16.78 -0.85 -6.37
C GLN A 197 -18.20 -0.64 -5.85
N ALA A 198 -18.38 0.43 -5.06
CA ALA A 198 -19.69 0.95 -4.71
C ALA A 198 -19.84 2.42 -5.12
N ALA A 199 -21.06 2.83 -5.38
CA ALA A 199 -21.42 4.24 -5.58
C ALA A 199 -21.57 4.93 -4.22
N SER A 200 -20.47 5.09 -3.49
CA SER A 200 -20.40 5.80 -2.22
C SER A 200 -19.08 6.56 -2.15
N GLY A 201 -19.02 7.63 -1.38
CA GLY A 201 -17.78 8.38 -1.16
C GLY A 201 -17.27 8.11 0.25
N THR A 202 -16.07 7.55 0.39
CA THR A 202 -15.34 7.50 1.66
C THR A 202 -14.40 8.70 1.75
N LYS A 203 -14.02 9.10 2.96
CA LYS A 203 -13.10 10.21 3.21
C LYS A 203 -11.80 9.73 3.81
N GLY A 204 -10.84 10.63 4.00
CA GLY A 204 -9.61 10.37 4.69
C GLY A 204 -9.82 9.78 6.08
N GLY A 205 -8.96 8.81 6.43
CA GLY A 205 -9.09 8.05 7.67
C GLY A 205 -9.93 6.79 7.57
N SER A 206 -10.74 6.63 6.52
CA SER A 206 -11.56 5.42 6.35
C SER A 206 -10.82 4.24 5.70
N SER A 207 -9.56 4.40 5.25
CA SER A 207 -8.73 3.28 4.79
C SER A 207 -8.64 2.21 5.88
N GLY A 208 -8.86 0.94 5.51
CA GLY A 208 -8.86 -0.19 6.43
C GLY A 208 -10.20 -0.42 7.17
N SER A 209 -11.26 0.30 6.80
CA SER A 209 -12.60 0.06 7.34
C SER A 209 -13.17 -1.27 6.84
N PRO A 210 -13.85 -2.06 7.70
CA PRO A 210 -14.63 -3.19 7.23
C PRO A 210 -15.81 -2.74 6.39
N VAL A 211 -16.02 -3.42 5.28
CA VAL A 211 -17.24 -3.35 4.47
C VAL A 211 -18.11 -4.52 4.87
N ILE A 212 -19.20 -4.25 5.56
CA ILE A 212 -20.02 -5.30 6.17
C ILE A 212 -21.35 -5.51 5.46
N ASN A 213 -21.85 -6.75 5.54
CA ASN A 213 -23.22 -7.11 5.19
C ASN A 213 -24.16 -6.89 6.40
N TRP A 214 -25.46 -7.13 6.22
CA TRP A 214 -26.49 -6.98 7.26
C TRP A 214 -26.35 -7.94 8.44
N GLN A 215 -25.54 -8.99 8.31
CA GLN A 215 -25.23 -9.94 9.40
C GLN A 215 -24.05 -9.46 10.25
N GLY A 216 -23.40 -8.35 9.89
CA GLY A 216 -22.21 -7.83 10.56
C GLY A 216 -20.94 -8.60 10.23
N ARG A 217 -20.90 -9.28 9.07
CA ARG A 217 -19.71 -9.95 8.56
C ARG A 217 -19.01 -9.06 7.51
N ALA A 218 -17.70 -9.01 7.54
CA ALA A 218 -16.91 -8.24 6.58
C ALA A 218 -16.79 -8.99 5.26
N VAL A 219 -17.23 -8.36 4.17
CA VAL A 219 -17.17 -8.88 2.80
C VAL A 219 -16.03 -8.30 1.98
N ALA A 220 -15.52 -7.13 2.39
CA ALA A 220 -14.40 -6.45 1.74
C ALA A 220 -13.70 -5.49 2.70
N LEU A 221 -12.50 -5.03 2.31
CA LEU A 221 -11.70 -4.03 3.02
C LEU A 221 -11.73 -2.71 2.23
N ASN A 222 -12.10 -1.61 2.87
CA ASN A 222 -12.07 -0.30 2.22
C ASN A 222 -10.63 0.14 1.97
N ALA A 223 -10.26 0.38 0.71
CA ALA A 223 -8.93 0.80 0.33
C ALA A 223 -8.85 2.30 0.01
N GLY A 224 -9.90 2.87 -0.56
CA GLY A 224 -9.91 4.29 -0.90
C GLY A 224 -11.13 4.70 -1.73
N SER A 225 -11.11 5.94 -2.22
CA SER A 225 -12.20 6.47 -3.03
C SER A 225 -11.70 7.44 -4.09
N LYS A 226 -12.52 7.64 -5.10
CA LYS A 226 -12.31 8.63 -6.15
C LYS A 226 -13.34 9.74 -5.99
N SER A 227 -12.92 10.89 -5.50
CA SER A 227 -13.79 12.03 -5.22
C SER A 227 -14.55 12.53 -6.44
N SER A 228 -13.92 12.51 -7.64
CA SER A 228 -14.53 13.00 -8.88
C SER A 228 -15.70 12.15 -9.39
N SER A 229 -15.82 10.89 -8.95
CA SER A 229 -16.89 9.96 -9.37
C SER A 229 -17.72 9.42 -8.22
N ALA A 230 -17.51 9.90 -6.98
CA ALA A 230 -18.17 9.37 -5.77
C ALA A 230 -18.14 7.84 -5.72
N SER A 231 -17.00 7.25 -6.04
CA SER A 231 -16.82 5.79 -6.08
C SER A 231 -15.84 5.37 -5.00
N ALA A 232 -16.24 4.41 -4.17
CA ALA A 232 -15.37 3.74 -3.21
C ALA A 232 -14.84 2.43 -3.80
N PHE A 233 -13.60 2.09 -3.44
CA PHE A 233 -12.89 0.90 -3.88
C PHE A 233 -12.59 0.02 -2.69
N PHE A 234 -12.94 -1.24 -2.82
CA PHE A 234 -12.78 -2.21 -1.75
C PHE A 234 -11.93 -3.39 -2.23
N LEU A 235 -10.95 -3.76 -1.44
CA LEU A 235 -10.17 -4.97 -1.66
C LEU A 235 -11.01 -6.19 -1.26
N PRO A 236 -11.17 -7.20 -2.14
CA PRO A 236 -11.81 -8.46 -1.79
C PRO A 236 -11.06 -9.18 -0.68
N LEU A 237 -11.78 -9.92 0.18
CA LEU A 237 -11.22 -10.62 1.34
C LEU A 237 -10.99 -12.12 1.12
N GLU A 238 -10.95 -12.60 -0.12
CA GLU A 238 -10.75 -14.02 -0.41
C GLU A 238 -9.38 -14.52 0.09
N ARG A 239 -8.34 -13.72 -0.09
CA ARG A 239 -6.99 -14.09 0.40
C ARG A 239 -6.88 -13.98 1.91
N GLU A 240 -7.43 -12.93 2.51
CA GLU A 240 -7.42 -12.69 3.94
C GLU A 240 -8.20 -13.75 4.71
N SER A 241 -9.25 -14.34 4.10
CA SER A 241 -10.04 -15.41 4.70
C SER A 241 -9.23 -16.70 4.89
N TRP A 242 -8.21 -16.96 4.06
CA TRP A 242 -7.32 -18.10 4.26
C TRP A 242 -6.53 -17.97 5.56
N PHE A 243 -6.20 -16.75 5.97
CA PHE A 243 -5.53 -16.49 7.24
C PHE A 243 -6.49 -16.63 8.45
N SER A 244 -7.81 -16.55 8.25
CA SER A 244 -8.79 -16.59 9.33
C SER A 244 -9.42 -17.98 9.54
N SER A 245 -9.40 -18.87 8.54
CA SER A 245 -10.14 -20.14 8.57
C SER A 245 -9.55 -21.21 9.50
N SER A 246 -8.31 -21.06 9.94
CA SER A 246 -7.77 -21.83 11.06
C SER A 246 -6.94 -20.94 11.97
N ALA A 247 -7.36 -20.89 13.22
CA ALA A 247 -6.72 -20.10 14.26
C ALA A 247 -5.19 -20.35 14.39
N ASP A 248 -4.70 -21.47 13.90
CA ASP A 248 -3.28 -21.81 13.88
C ASP A 248 -2.58 -21.36 12.59
N GLN A 249 -3.32 -21.15 11.48
CA GLN A 249 -2.74 -20.73 10.21
C GLN A 249 -2.36 -19.24 10.17
N ILE A 250 -3.09 -18.34 10.82
CA ILE A 250 -2.66 -16.93 10.95
C ILE A 250 -1.27 -16.86 11.62
N VAL A 251 -1.03 -17.69 12.63
CA VAL A 251 0.29 -17.76 13.29
C VAL A 251 1.32 -18.41 12.38
N MET A 252 0.96 -19.43 11.60
CA MET A 252 1.89 -20.08 10.65
C MET A 252 2.34 -19.09 9.58
N VAL A 253 1.43 -18.31 8.98
CA VAL A 253 1.78 -17.27 7.99
C VAL A 253 2.64 -16.17 8.60
N ILE A 254 2.36 -15.78 9.85
CA ILE A 254 3.11 -14.71 10.55
C ILE A 254 4.45 -15.22 11.11
N VAL A 255 4.50 -16.48 11.58
CA VAL A 255 5.68 -17.04 12.25
C VAL A 255 6.58 -17.82 11.30
N ASP A 256 6.02 -18.57 10.36
CA ASP A 256 6.80 -19.35 9.38
C ASP A 256 7.18 -18.57 8.11
N GLY A 257 6.74 -17.29 7.99
CA GLY A 257 7.02 -16.50 6.79
C GLY A 257 6.49 -17.21 5.55
N SER A 258 5.22 -17.68 5.60
CA SER A 258 4.62 -18.29 4.42
C SER A 258 4.74 -17.31 3.26
N THR A 259 5.44 -17.74 2.27
CA THR A 259 5.95 -16.99 1.16
C THR A 259 4.81 -16.67 0.23
N LEU A 260 4.54 -15.40 0.06
CA LEU A 260 3.69 -14.89 -1.03
C LEU A 260 4.61 -14.56 -2.20
N ASP A 261 4.31 -15.09 -3.38
CA ASP A 261 5.27 -15.21 -4.43
C ASP A 261 4.83 -14.69 -5.76
N GLY A 262 5.82 -14.46 -6.61
CA GLY A 262 5.55 -13.96 -7.92
C GLY A 262 6.66 -14.27 -8.91
N VAL A 263 6.30 -14.25 -10.17
CA VAL A 263 7.22 -14.25 -11.31
C VAL A 263 7.70 -12.85 -11.68
N CYS A 264 7.43 -11.87 -10.81
CA CYS A 264 7.76 -10.44 -11.01
C CYS A 264 7.12 -9.84 -12.29
N VAL A 265 5.84 -10.18 -12.53
CA VAL A 265 5.04 -9.75 -13.67
C VAL A 265 3.76 -9.08 -13.20
N THR A 266 3.41 -7.99 -13.84
CA THR A 266 2.07 -7.39 -13.72
C THR A 266 1.21 -7.87 -14.86
N PHE A 267 0.04 -8.44 -14.54
CA PHE A 267 -0.96 -8.83 -15.51
C PHE A 267 -2.16 -7.87 -15.45
N LEU A 268 -2.83 -7.72 -16.58
CA LEU A 268 -4.13 -7.05 -16.70
C LEU A 268 -5.15 -8.03 -17.23
N HIS A 269 -6.37 -7.97 -16.74
CA HIS A 269 -7.47 -8.72 -17.34
C HIS A 269 -7.98 -7.96 -18.56
N LYS A 270 -7.96 -8.61 -19.74
CA LYS A 270 -8.39 -8.04 -21.01
C LYS A 270 -9.50 -8.88 -21.62
N GLY A 271 -10.54 -8.19 -22.08
CA GLY A 271 -11.66 -8.84 -22.76
C GLY A 271 -11.23 -9.65 -23.99
N TYR A 272 -12.03 -10.61 -24.39
CA TYR A 272 -11.73 -11.41 -25.58
C TYR A 272 -11.64 -10.59 -26.87
N ASP A 273 -12.28 -9.42 -26.94
CA ASP A 273 -12.13 -8.49 -28.06
C ASP A 273 -10.73 -7.87 -28.13
N GLU A 274 -10.14 -7.54 -26.97
CA GLU A 274 -8.78 -7.01 -26.88
C GLU A 274 -7.73 -8.12 -27.10
N THR A 275 -7.91 -9.30 -26.48
CA THR A 275 -6.97 -10.42 -26.64
C THR A 275 -6.91 -10.91 -28.11
N ARG A 276 -8.02 -10.87 -28.85
CA ARG A 276 -8.01 -11.13 -30.31
C ARG A 276 -7.19 -10.11 -31.08
N ARG A 277 -7.22 -8.83 -30.70
CA ARG A 277 -6.36 -7.79 -31.32
C ARG A 277 -4.89 -8.02 -31.03
N LEU A 278 -4.56 -8.63 -29.89
CA LEU A 278 -3.20 -9.05 -29.54
C LEU A 278 -2.78 -10.34 -30.27
N GLY A 279 -3.68 -10.96 -31.02
CA GLY A 279 -3.39 -12.13 -31.85
C GLY A 279 -3.88 -13.47 -31.28
N LEU A 280 -4.68 -13.49 -30.22
CA LEU A 280 -5.21 -14.74 -29.66
C LEU A 280 -5.90 -15.59 -30.75
N LEU A 281 -5.50 -16.84 -30.85
CA LEU A 281 -6.06 -17.78 -31.82
C LEU A 281 -7.52 -18.17 -31.46
N LYS A 282 -8.38 -18.26 -32.45
CA LYS A 282 -9.79 -18.68 -32.25
C LYS A 282 -9.91 -20.04 -31.57
N VAL A 283 -9.00 -20.97 -31.87
CA VAL A 283 -8.98 -22.31 -31.26
C VAL A 283 -8.69 -22.21 -29.76
N THR A 284 -7.75 -21.37 -29.38
CA THR A 284 -7.38 -21.13 -27.97
C THR A 284 -8.51 -20.42 -27.24
N GLU A 285 -9.10 -19.38 -27.82
CA GLU A 285 -10.29 -18.73 -27.24
C GLU A 285 -11.43 -19.73 -27.01
N GLN A 286 -11.73 -20.57 -27.98
CA GLN A 286 -12.77 -21.58 -27.83
C GLN A 286 -12.45 -22.60 -26.73
N LEU A 287 -11.19 -23.02 -26.63
CA LEU A 287 -10.72 -23.92 -25.57
C LEU A 287 -10.93 -23.27 -24.19
N VAL A 288 -10.53 -22.00 -24.03
CA VAL A 288 -10.67 -21.28 -22.76
C VAL A 288 -12.14 -21.12 -22.39
N ARG A 289 -12.99 -20.66 -23.33
CA ARG A 289 -14.43 -20.49 -23.09
C ARG A 289 -15.16 -21.81 -22.73
N ASN A 290 -14.69 -22.94 -23.27
CA ASN A 290 -15.26 -24.25 -22.93
C ASN A 290 -14.77 -24.78 -21.58
N SER A 291 -13.67 -24.22 -21.03
CA SER A 291 -13.04 -24.66 -19.78
C SER A 291 -13.38 -23.74 -18.61
N THR A 292 -14.05 -22.63 -18.85
CA THR A 292 -14.37 -21.59 -17.84
C THR A 292 -15.88 -21.32 -17.81
N PRO A 293 -16.41 -20.77 -16.70
CA PRO A 293 -17.81 -20.36 -16.63
C PRO A 293 -18.17 -19.35 -17.72
N PRO A 294 -19.42 -19.29 -18.20
CA PRO A 294 -19.87 -18.32 -19.21
C PRO A 294 -19.70 -16.85 -18.79
N SER A 295 -19.63 -16.59 -17.50
CA SER A 295 -19.38 -15.26 -16.92
C SER A 295 -17.96 -14.74 -17.18
N GLU A 296 -17.01 -15.63 -17.54
CA GLU A 296 -15.65 -15.24 -17.87
C GLU A 296 -15.59 -14.54 -19.23
N THR A 297 -15.19 -13.27 -19.23
CA THR A 297 -15.25 -12.40 -20.40
C THR A 297 -13.89 -12.10 -21.02
N GLY A 298 -12.80 -12.58 -20.42
CA GLY A 298 -11.45 -12.23 -20.86
C GLY A 298 -10.37 -13.17 -20.35
N MET A 299 -9.13 -12.72 -20.46
CA MET A 299 -7.92 -13.46 -20.09
C MET A 299 -6.89 -12.52 -19.48
N LEU A 300 -5.90 -13.08 -18.76
CA LEU A 300 -4.79 -12.33 -18.21
C LEU A 300 -3.73 -12.05 -19.28
N VAL A 301 -3.33 -10.81 -19.41
CA VAL A 301 -2.34 -10.33 -20.38
C VAL A 301 -1.20 -9.66 -19.63
N VAL A 302 0.03 -9.94 -20.03
CA VAL A 302 1.23 -9.30 -19.47
C VAL A 302 1.23 -7.81 -19.80
N ASP A 303 1.23 -6.96 -18.77
CA ASP A 303 1.41 -5.51 -18.88
C ASP A 303 2.88 -5.13 -18.80
N SER A 304 3.56 -5.62 -17.77
CA SER A 304 4.95 -5.28 -17.53
C SER A 304 5.71 -6.38 -16.78
N VAL A 305 7.02 -6.43 -17.03
CA VAL A 305 7.96 -7.36 -16.38
C VAL A 305 9.04 -6.56 -15.69
N VAL A 306 9.35 -6.92 -14.45
CA VAL A 306 10.43 -6.26 -13.68
C VAL A 306 11.79 -6.69 -14.23
N PRO A 307 12.66 -5.75 -14.60
CA PRO A 307 14.00 -6.08 -15.09
C PRO A 307 14.80 -6.90 -14.09
N GLY A 308 15.45 -7.98 -14.56
CA GLY A 308 16.25 -8.87 -13.72
C GLY A 308 15.45 -9.86 -12.85
N GLY A 309 14.11 -9.80 -12.87
CA GLY A 309 13.25 -10.79 -12.23
C GLY A 309 13.18 -12.10 -13.04
N PRO A 310 12.51 -13.15 -12.48
CA PRO A 310 12.42 -14.47 -13.11
C PRO A 310 11.84 -14.46 -14.54
N ALA A 311 10.86 -13.59 -14.80
CA ALA A 311 10.22 -13.49 -16.11
C ALA A 311 10.96 -12.61 -17.12
N HIS A 312 12.02 -11.91 -16.71
CA HIS A 312 12.76 -11.01 -17.57
C HIS A 312 13.39 -11.76 -18.76
N ASN A 313 13.18 -11.28 -19.98
CA ASN A 313 13.56 -11.92 -21.25
C ASN A 313 12.78 -13.19 -21.62
N HIS A 314 11.82 -13.61 -20.82
CA HIS A 314 10.93 -14.75 -21.10
C HIS A 314 9.54 -14.28 -21.50
N LEU A 315 8.98 -13.32 -20.77
CA LEU A 315 7.69 -12.73 -21.04
C LEU A 315 7.84 -11.28 -21.56
N GLU A 316 6.88 -10.86 -22.39
CA GLU A 316 6.81 -9.54 -22.98
C GLU A 316 5.42 -8.93 -22.81
N PRO A 317 5.28 -7.59 -22.70
CA PRO A 317 3.98 -6.94 -22.72
C PRO A 317 3.15 -7.36 -23.93
N GLY A 318 1.89 -7.75 -23.69
CA GLY A 318 0.98 -8.26 -24.71
C GLY A 318 0.91 -9.79 -24.81
N ASP A 319 1.75 -10.54 -24.10
CA ASP A 319 1.61 -12.00 -23.99
C ASP A 319 0.31 -12.35 -23.29
N VAL A 320 -0.48 -13.25 -23.88
CA VAL A 320 -1.74 -13.71 -23.32
C VAL A 320 -1.50 -15.01 -22.56
N LEU A 321 -1.78 -15.03 -21.25
CA LEU A 321 -1.66 -16.23 -20.43
C LEU A 321 -2.81 -17.18 -20.72
N VAL A 322 -2.52 -18.42 -21.10
CA VAL A 322 -3.51 -19.44 -21.42
C VAL A 322 -3.59 -20.48 -20.31
N ARG A 323 -2.44 -20.99 -19.86
CA ARG A 323 -2.37 -22.03 -18.84
C ARG A 323 -1.18 -21.80 -17.93
N MET A 324 -1.32 -22.28 -16.69
CA MET A 324 -0.24 -22.42 -15.71
C MET A 324 -0.27 -23.86 -15.18
N ASN A 325 0.87 -24.57 -15.24
CA ASN A 325 0.97 -25.97 -14.85
C ASN A 325 -0.13 -26.87 -15.48
N GLY A 326 -0.50 -26.58 -16.73
CA GLY A 326 -1.54 -27.30 -17.48
C GLY A 326 -2.99 -26.87 -17.20
N GLU A 327 -3.25 -26.04 -16.18
CA GLU A 327 -4.57 -25.51 -15.88
C GLU A 327 -4.85 -24.22 -16.63
N VAL A 328 -6.07 -24.05 -17.14
CA VAL A 328 -6.52 -22.79 -17.76
C VAL A 328 -6.69 -21.71 -16.70
N ILE A 329 -6.08 -20.55 -16.95
CA ILE A 329 -6.05 -19.40 -16.03
C ILE A 329 -6.69 -18.20 -16.71
N THR A 330 -7.77 -17.68 -16.10
CA THR A 330 -8.43 -16.43 -16.50
C THR A 330 -8.59 -15.47 -15.35
N GLN A 331 -8.42 -15.94 -14.10
CA GLN A 331 -8.64 -15.19 -12.86
C GLN A 331 -7.34 -14.96 -12.11
N PHE A 332 -7.19 -13.76 -11.54
CA PHE A 332 -6.03 -13.41 -10.71
C PHE A 332 -5.92 -14.33 -9.49
N LEU A 333 -7.00 -14.54 -8.74
CA LEU A 333 -6.98 -15.34 -7.54
C LEU A 333 -6.43 -16.74 -7.78
N LYS A 334 -6.89 -17.40 -8.86
CA LYS A 334 -6.40 -18.74 -9.22
C LYS A 334 -4.92 -18.72 -9.61
N MET A 335 -4.49 -17.69 -10.34
CA MET A 335 -3.08 -17.50 -10.71
C MET A 335 -2.20 -17.34 -9.47
N GLU A 336 -2.58 -16.43 -8.59
CA GLU A 336 -1.82 -16.13 -7.38
C GLU A 336 -1.77 -17.35 -6.43
N THR A 337 -2.88 -18.11 -6.30
CA THR A 337 -2.87 -19.36 -5.52
C THR A 337 -1.85 -20.37 -6.02
N LEU A 338 -1.79 -20.57 -7.35
CA LEU A 338 -0.82 -21.51 -7.94
C LEU A 338 0.61 -21.01 -7.80
N LEU A 339 0.84 -19.70 -7.80
CA LEU A 339 2.15 -19.13 -7.54
C LEU A 339 2.56 -19.33 -6.08
N ASP A 340 1.67 -19.02 -5.13
CA ASP A 340 1.91 -19.20 -3.69
C ASP A 340 2.27 -20.67 -3.35
N ASP A 341 1.57 -21.63 -3.96
CA ASP A 341 1.83 -23.07 -3.78
C ASP A 341 3.15 -23.54 -4.42
N SER A 342 3.75 -22.73 -5.30
CA SER A 342 4.91 -23.11 -6.13
C SER A 342 6.20 -22.36 -5.76
N VAL A 343 6.31 -21.82 -4.57
CA VAL A 343 7.49 -21.06 -4.10
C VAL A 343 8.77 -21.85 -4.23
N GLY A 344 9.79 -21.23 -4.80
CA GLY A 344 11.08 -21.87 -5.03
C GLY A 344 11.03 -23.02 -6.04
N GLN A 345 9.89 -23.26 -6.67
CA GLN A 345 9.69 -24.27 -7.69
C GLN A 345 9.57 -23.61 -9.07
N LYS A 346 9.69 -24.42 -10.11
CA LYS A 346 9.43 -23.99 -11.47
C LYS A 346 7.96 -24.17 -11.79
N VAL A 347 7.35 -23.15 -12.43
CA VAL A 347 6.03 -23.20 -13.02
C VAL A 347 6.14 -23.13 -14.54
N GLU A 348 5.31 -23.93 -15.22
CA GLU A 348 5.16 -23.91 -16.66
C GLU A 348 4.03 -22.94 -17.03
N LEU A 349 4.34 -21.92 -17.82
CA LEU A 349 3.37 -21.00 -18.40
C LEU A 349 3.20 -21.29 -19.88
N GLN A 350 1.96 -21.51 -20.33
CA GLN A 350 1.60 -21.55 -21.74
C GLN A 350 0.97 -20.22 -22.09
N ILE A 351 1.59 -19.49 -23.01
CA ILE A 351 1.19 -18.16 -23.44
C ILE A 351 0.98 -18.14 -24.96
N GLU A 352 0.26 -17.13 -25.44
CA GLU A 352 0.24 -16.76 -26.86
C GLU A 352 0.83 -15.38 -27.06
N ARG A 353 1.84 -15.29 -27.94
CA ARG A 353 2.52 -14.04 -28.35
C ARG A 353 2.24 -13.78 -29.81
N GLY A 354 1.40 -12.80 -30.14
CA GLY A 354 1.06 -12.45 -31.51
C GLY A 354 0.53 -13.64 -32.33
N GLY A 355 -0.25 -14.53 -31.74
CA GLY A 355 -0.78 -15.74 -32.38
C GLY A 355 0.16 -16.94 -32.40
N THR A 356 1.32 -16.84 -31.76
CA THR A 356 2.27 -17.96 -31.64
C THR A 356 2.18 -18.55 -30.23
N PRO A 357 1.79 -19.83 -30.06
CA PRO A 357 1.84 -20.50 -28.77
C PRO A 357 3.30 -20.68 -28.30
N LEU A 358 3.58 -20.36 -27.07
CA LEU A 358 4.88 -20.51 -26.43
C LEU A 358 4.71 -21.15 -25.05
N THR A 359 5.70 -21.96 -24.67
CA THR A 359 5.81 -22.51 -23.32
C THR A 359 7.06 -21.96 -22.66
N VAL A 360 6.91 -21.43 -21.44
CA VAL A 360 7.97 -20.80 -20.68
C VAL A 360 8.01 -21.42 -19.29
N GLU A 361 9.18 -21.85 -18.82
CA GLU A 361 9.40 -22.26 -17.45
C GLU A 361 10.00 -21.11 -16.65
N LEU A 362 9.38 -20.75 -15.54
CA LEU A 362 9.85 -19.70 -14.63
C LEU A 362 10.02 -20.23 -13.22
N LEU A 363 11.08 -19.77 -12.53
CA LEU A 363 11.26 -20.01 -11.11
C LEU A 363 10.40 -19.01 -10.33
N VAL A 364 9.53 -19.49 -9.44
CA VAL A 364 8.73 -18.62 -8.58
C VAL A 364 9.60 -18.08 -7.46
N GLN A 365 9.68 -16.77 -7.34
CA GLN A 365 10.51 -16.06 -6.38
C GLN A 365 9.69 -15.61 -5.17
N ASP A 366 10.21 -15.84 -3.97
CA ASP A 366 9.66 -15.28 -2.74
C ASP A 366 9.78 -13.74 -2.73
N LEU A 367 8.65 -13.03 -2.78
CA LEU A 367 8.60 -11.57 -2.78
C LEU A 367 8.93 -10.97 -1.40
N HIS A 368 8.73 -11.72 -0.31
CA HIS A 368 9.20 -11.29 1.01
C HIS A 368 10.71 -11.21 1.07
N SER A 369 11.41 -12.17 0.46
CA SER A 369 12.88 -12.23 0.45
C SER A 369 13.52 -11.05 -0.29
N ILE A 370 12.80 -10.42 -1.22
CA ILE A 370 13.26 -9.22 -1.96
C ILE A 370 12.61 -7.92 -1.46
N THR A 371 11.80 -7.98 -0.40
CA THR A 371 11.26 -6.81 0.28
C THR A 371 12.31 -6.29 1.26
N PRO A 372 12.70 -5.01 1.20
CA PRO A 372 13.70 -4.46 2.11
C PRO A 372 13.29 -4.61 3.57
N ASP A 373 14.20 -5.15 4.36
CA ASP A 373 14.09 -5.32 5.82
C ASP A 373 15.06 -4.42 6.59
N SER A 374 15.91 -3.68 5.89
CA SER A 374 17.00 -2.91 6.48
C SER A 374 17.27 -1.61 5.72
N PHE A 375 17.82 -0.62 6.42
CA PHE A 375 18.28 0.64 5.81
C PHE A 375 19.48 1.22 6.55
N LEU A 376 20.29 1.96 5.79
CA LEU A 376 21.36 2.79 6.31
C LEU A 376 20.85 4.20 6.59
N GLU A 377 21.08 4.69 7.81
CA GLU A 377 20.91 6.10 8.15
C GLU A 377 22.29 6.76 8.25
N VAL A 378 22.51 7.81 7.44
CA VAL A 378 23.74 8.59 7.42
C VAL A 378 23.43 10.07 7.20
N SER A 379 23.83 10.95 8.11
CA SER A 379 23.53 12.39 8.06
C SER A 379 22.04 12.69 7.84
N GLY A 380 21.15 11.90 8.45
CA GLY A 380 19.70 11.97 8.27
C GLY A 380 19.18 11.45 6.92
N ALA A 381 20.06 11.00 6.04
CA ALA A 381 19.64 10.28 4.83
C ALA A 381 19.20 8.86 5.18
N VAL A 382 18.13 8.38 4.53
CA VAL A 382 17.65 7.01 4.60
C VAL A 382 17.89 6.36 3.25
N ILE A 383 18.70 5.31 3.25
CA ILE A 383 19.12 4.60 2.04
C ILE A 383 18.89 3.11 2.26
N HIS A 384 18.22 2.44 1.32
CA HIS A 384 17.91 1.02 1.42
C HIS A 384 17.94 0.34 0.04
N PRO A 385 17.92 -1.00 -0.01
CA PRO A 385 17.75 -1.71 -1.27
C PRO A 385 16.43 -1.34 -1.95
N LEU A 386 16.43 -1.12 -3.26
CA LEU A 386 15.22 -0.78 -4.02
C LEU A 386 14.19 -1.92 -3.90
N SER A 387 13.02 -1.61 -3.40
CA SER A 387 11.94 -2.57 -3.22
C SER A 387 11.37 -3.07 -4.55
N TYR A 388 10.68 -4.20 -4.51
CA TYR A 388 9.93 -4.72 -5.65
C TYR A 388 8.89 -3.70 -6.16
N GLN A 389 8.16 -3.03 -5.27
CA GLN A 389 7.15 -2.03 -5.64
C GLN A 389 7.76 -0.86 -6.41
N GLN A 390 8.89 -0.32 -5.93
CA GLN A 390 9.60 0.76 -6.61
C GLN A 390 10.24 0.28 -7.92
N ALA A 391 10.82 -0.92 -7.92
CA ALA A 391 11.41 -1.52 -9.11
C ALA A 391 10.37 -1.71 -10.22
N ARG A 392 9.16 -2.16 -9.88
CA ARG A 392 8.02 -2.30 -10.79
C ARG A 392 7.58 -0.95 -11.36
N ASN A 393 7.35 0.05 -10.49
CA ASN A 393 6.88 1.37 -10.89
C ASN A 393 7.86 2.08 -11.86
N PHE A 394 9.16 1.92 -11.64
CA PHE A 394 10.20 2.64 -12.40
C PHE A 394 11.00 1.78 -13.38
N ARG A 395 10.65 0.49 -13.48
CA ARG A 395 11.32 -0.48 -14.37
C ARG A 395 12.84 -0.57 -14.14
N PHE A 396 13.22 -0.73 -12.86
CA PHE A 396 14.59 -1.01 -12.44
C PHE A 396 14.70 -2.44 -11.88
N HIS A 397 15.93 -2.91 -11.67
CA HIS A 397 16.20 -4.12 -10.91
C HIS A 397 15.90 -3.90 -9.42
N CYS A 398 15.37 -4.92 -8.76
CA CYS A 398 15.27 -4.92 -7.30
C CYS A 398 16.66 -4.87 -6.65
N GLY A 399 16.74 -4.37 -5.41
CA GLY A 399 17.95 -4.41 -4.60
C GLY A 399 18.99 -3.31 -4.89
N LEU A 400 18.78 -2.46 -5.90
CA LEU A 400 19.66 -1.32 -6.16
C LEU A 400 19.64 -0.34 -4.98
N VAL A 401 20.74 0.41 -4.79
CA VAL A 401 20.87 1.35 -3.66
C VAL A 401 20.03 2.60 -3.90
N TYR A 402 18.93 2.70 -3.15
CA TYR A 402 17.87 3.67 -3.32
C TYR A 402 17.84 4.69 -2.17
N VAL A 403 17.66 5.97 -2.52
CA VAL A 403 17.59 7.08 -1.58
C VAL A 403 16.12 7.40 -1.28
N ALA A 404 15.61 6.91 -0.14
CA ALA A 404 14.25 7.22 0.31
C ALA A 404 14.16 8.62 0.90
N GLU A 405 15.20 9.06 1.64
CA GLU A 405 15.33 10.42 2.17
C GLU A 405 16.77 10.90 1.98
N THR A 406 16.93 12.15 1.57
CA THR A 406 18.25 12.69 1.22
C THR A 406 19.08 13.10 2.42
N GLY A 407 18.44 13.39 3.54
CA GLY A 407 19.11 13.95 4.70
C GLY A 407 19.88 15.23 4.36
N TYR A 408 20.84 15.58 5.19
CA TYR A 408 21.63 16.81 4.99
C TYR A 408 22.72 16.66 3.93
N MET A 409 23.50 15.59 4.00
CA MET A 409 24.68 15.38 3.14
C MET A 409 24.33 15.29 1.66
N LEU A 410 23.36 14.44 1.32
CA LEU A 410 22.95 14.24 -0.07
C LEU A 410 22.13 15.41 -0.61
N PHE A 411 21.28 16.01 0.24
CA PHE A 411 20.51 17.21 -0.13
C PHE A 411 21.43 18.38 -0.51
N ARG A 412 22.48 18.64 0.27
CA ARG A 412 23.46 19.68 -0.03
C ARG A 412 24.23 19.45 -1.34
N ALA A 413 24.39 18.20 -1.72
CA ALA A 413 25.02 17.83 -3.00
C ALA A 413 24.04 17.89 -4.19
N GLY A 414 22.74 18.13 -3.94
CA GLY A 414 21.70 18.16 -4.98
C GLY A 414 21.24 16.78 -5.44
N VAL A 415 21.43 15.75 -4.62
CA VAL A 415 20.85 14.40 -4.88
C VAL A 415 19.38 14.43 -4.49
N PRO A 416 18.45 14.11 -5.38
CA PRO A 416 17.01 14.11 -5.06
C PRO A 416 16.62 12.83 -4.30
N ARG A 417 15.45 12.85 -3.65
CA ARG A 417 14.73 11.63 -3.26
C ARG A 417 14.51 10.75 -4.49
N HIS A 418 14.39 9.45 -4.28
CA HIS A 418 14.21 8.45 -5.33
C HIS A 418 15.41 8.33 -6.30
N ALA A 419 16.59 8.83 -5.91
CA ALA A 419 17.81 8.59 -6.65
C ALA A 419 18.32 7.16 -6.41
N ILE A 420 18.88 6.55 -7.46
CA ILE A 420 19.57 5.26 -7.38
C ILE A 420 21.07 5.54 -7.51
N ILE A 421 21.82 5.24 -6.46
CA ILE A 421 23.28 5.42 -6.42
C ILE A 421 23.94 4.35 -7.30
N LYS A 422 24.84 4.76 -8.17
CA LYS A 422 25.58 3.88 -9.08
C LYS A 422 27.08 3.84 -8.81
N LYS A 423 27.65 4.99 -8.37
CA LYS A 423 29.05 5.07 -7.93
C LYS A 423 29.17 6.02 -6.75
N PHE A 424 30.08 5.70 -5.84
CA PHE A 424 30.39 6.55 -4.72
C PHE A 424 31.91 6.52 -4.45
N ALA A 425 32.54 7.69 -4.33
CA ALA A 425 33.98 7.84 -4.16
C ALA A 425 34.84 7.11 -5.23
N GLY A 426 34.27 6.94 -6.45
CA GLY A 426 34.92 6.23 -7.56
C GLY A 426 34.65 4.73 -7.61
N GLU A 427 34.08 4.15 -6.57
CA GLU A 427 33.70 2.73 -6.50
C GLU A 427 32.31 2.51 -7.10
N ASP A 428 32.10 1.39 -7.80
CA ASP A 428 30.79 0.97 -8.27
C ASP A 428 29.96 0.49 -7.08
N ILE A 429 28.69 0.93 -7.01
CA ILE A 429 27.75 0.62 -5.93
C ILE A 429 26.59 -0.20 -6.51
N SER A 430 26.51 -1.46 -6.12
CA SER A 430 25.47 -2.40 -6.50
C SER A 430 24.58 -2.78 -5.33
N THR A 431 25.14 -2.86 -4.13
CA THR A 431 24.48 -3.24 -2.89
C THR A 431 24.65 -2.18 -1.81
N LEU A 432 23.85 -2.29 -0.74
CA LEU A 432 23.97 -1.40 0.42
C LEU A 432 25.31 -1.59 1.13
N GLU A 433 25.82 -2.80 1.15
CA GLU A 433 27.11 -3.18 1.71
C GLU A 433 28.29 -2.51 0.96
N ASP A 434 28.21 -2.40 -0.37
CA ASP A 434 29.21 -1.66 -1.15
C ASP A 434 29.28 -0.19 -0.71
N LEU A 435 28.12 0.44 -0.51
CA LEU A 435 28.05 1.81 -0.03
C LEU A 435 28.64 1.98 1.38
N ILE A 436 28.30 1.06 2.29
CA ILE A 436 28.85 1.04 3.67
C ILE A 436 30.37 0.83 3.62
N SER A 437 30.86 -0.07 2.80
CA SER A 437 32.30 -0.32 2.60
C SER A 437 33.01 0.93 2.07
N ALA A 438 32.44 1.61 1.07
CA ALA A 438 33.00 2.84 0.53
C ALA A 438 33.02 3.95 1.59
N LEU A 439 31.94 4.12 2.37
CA LEU A 439 31.86 5.10 3.48
C LEU A 439 32.90 4.83 4.56
N SER A 440 33.18 3.57 4.89
CA SER A 440 34.13 3.18 5.95
C SER A 440 35.56 3.63 5.68
N LYS A 441 35.94 3.87 4.43
CA LYS A 441 37.27 4.28 3.98
C LYS A 441 37.46 5.81 3.98
N LEU A 442 36.38 6.56 4.15
CA LEU A 442 36.39 8.02 4.00
C LEU A 442 36.60 8.73 5.34
N SER A 443 37.27 9.87 5.26
CA SER A 443 37.43 10.79 6.39
C SER A 443 36.35 11.88 6.38
N ARG A 444 36.12 12.49 7.54
CA ARG A 444 35.24 13.66 7.66
C ARG A 444 35.71 14.79 6.74
N SER A 445 34.76 15.51 6.20
CA SER A 445 34.96 16.63 5.27
C SER A 445 35.63 16.25 3.94
N ALA A 446 35.86 14.96 3.66
CA ALA A 446 36.29 14.51 2.36
C ALA A 446 35.23 14.88 1.30
N ARG A 447 35.70 15.28 0.12
CA ARG A 447 34.83 15.62 -1.03
C ARG A 447 34.98 14.52 -2.07
N VAL A 448 33.91 13.79 -2.32
CA VAL A 448 33.93 12.62 -3.19
C VAL A 448 32.86 12.70 -4.28
N PRO A 449 33.11 12.16 -5.48
CA PRO A 449 32.12 12.09 -6.53
C PRO A 449 31.04 11.04 -6.16
N LEU A 450 29.80 11.35 -6.48
CA LEU A 450 28.65 10.43 -6.44
C LEU A 450 27.97 10.46 -7.79
N GLU A 451 27.79 9.28 -8.40
CA GLU A 451 26.99 9.12 -9.61
C GLU A 451 25.67 8.44 -9.27
N TYR A 452 24.58 9.01 -9.78
CA TYR A 452 23.25 8.48 -9.57
C TYR A 452 22.38 8.58 -10.82
N ILE A 453 21.28 7.82 -10.81
CA ILE A 453 20.20 7.88 -11.79
C ILE A 453 18.95 8.35 -11.04
N SER A 454 18.26 9.36 -11.56
CA SER A 454 16.96 9.77 -11.06
C SER A 454 15.86 8.91 -11.69
N TYR A 455 14.81 8.59 -10.93
CA TYR A 455 13.69 7.84 -11.48
C TYR A 455 12.96 8.59 -12.62
N ASN A 456 12.94 9.91 -12.59
CA ASN A 456 12.36 10.74 -13.65
C ASN A 456 13.20 10.72 -14.96
N ASP A 457 14.48 10.33 -14.87
CA ASP A 457 15.40 10.33 -16.01
C ASP A 457 16.33 9.10 -15.91
N ARG A 458 15.75 7.90 -16.06
CA ARG A 458 16.45 6.62 -15.89
C ARG A 458 17.57 6.36 -16.88
N HIS A 459 17.58 7.09 -17.99
CA HIS A 459 18.60 6.93 -19.05
C HIS A 459 19.81 7.85 -18.84
N ARG A 460 19.73 8.81 -17.92
CA ARG A 460 20.77 9.80 -17.71
C ARG A 460 21.44 9.62 -16.35
N LYS A 461 22.73 9.30 -16.36
CA LYS A 461 23.59 9.35 -15.18
C LYS A 461 23.92 10.81 -14.86
N LYS A 462 23.82 11.18 -13.59
CA LYS A 462 24.21 12.48 -13.06
C LYS A 462 25.36 12.28 -12.09
N SER A 463 26.35 13.17 -12.12
CA SER A 463 27.48 13.16 -11.19
C SER A 463 27.48 14.45 -10.39
N VAL A 464 27.65 14.34 -9.07
CA VAL A 464 27.71 15.44 -8.13
C VAL A 464 28.87 15.23 -7.16
N LEU A 465 29.29 16.29 -6.49
CA LEU A 465 30.33 16.23 -5.48
C LEU A 465 29.70 16.28 -4.08
N VAL A 466 29.85 15.21 -3.32
CA VAL A 466 29.34 15.08 -1.96
C VAL A 466 30.46 15.40 -0.98
N THR A 467 30.17 16.23 0.02
CA THR A 467 31.07 16.48 1.16
C THR A 467 30.61 15.61 2.33
N ILE A 468 31.50 14.74 2.80
CA ILE A 468 31.21 13.84 3.92
C ILE A 468 31.03 14.64 5.20
N ASP A 469 29.87 14.43 5.85
CA ASP A 469 29.47 15.22 7.00
C ASP A 469 30.27 14.89 8.28
N ARG A 470 30.23 15.80 9.23
CA ARG A 470 31.00 15.73 10.49
C ARG A 470 30.33 14.92 11.59
N HIS A 471 29.07 14.55 11.43
CA HIS A 471 28.25 13.88 12.43
C HIS A 471 28.04 14.63 13.76
N GLU A 472 28.41 15.88 13.83
CA GLU A 472 28.25 16.72 15.07
C GLU A 472 26.77 16.93 15.39
N TRP A 473 25.91 16.88 14.37
CA TRP A 473 24.46 17.11 14.46
C TRP A 473 23.64 15.82 14.25
N TYR A 474 24.29 14.76 13.78
CA TYR A 474 23.68 13.49 13.46
C TYR A 474 24.40 12.36 14.16
N ALA A 475 23.70 11.29 14.46
CA ALA A 475 24.33 10.07 14.94
C ALA A 475 25.37 9.56 13.92
N PRO A 476 26.37 8.78 14.35
CA PRO A 476 27.22 8.02 13.43
C PRO A 476 26.36 7.18 12.48
N PRO A 477 26.88 6.82 11.29
CA PRO A 477 26.14 5.96 10.37
C PRO A 477 25.64 4.68 11.06
N GLN A 478 24.34 4.42 10.95
CA GLN A 478 23.65 3.33 11.62
C GLN A 478 22.91 2.49 10.59
N ILE A 479 22.90 1.17 10.81
CA ILE A 479 22.03 0.27 10.06
C ILE A 479 20.88 -0.17 10.96
N TYR A 480 19.68 0.00 10.45
CA TYR A 480 18.45 -0.47 11.05
C TYR A 480 18.03 -1.76 10.36
N LYS A 481 17.62 -2.74 11.14
CA LYS A 481 17.11 -4.01 10.61
C LYS A 481 15.83 -4.38 11.34
N ARG A 482 14.80 -4.74 10.56
CA ARG A 482 13.53 -5.23 11.08
C ARG A 482 13.69 -6.64 11.60
N ASP A 483 13.05 -6.92 12.71
CA ASP A 483 12.78 -8.26 13.20
C ASP A 483 11.34 -8.61 12.83
N ASP A 484 11.16 -9.49 11.87
CA ASP A 484 9.84 -9.84 11.34
C ASP A 484 9.00 -10.62 12.37
N SER A 485 9.61 -11.24 13.37
CA SER A 485 8.89 -11.96 14.43
C SER A 485 8.18 -11.01 15.42
N SER A 486 8.79 -9.86 15.70
CA SER A 486 8.28 -8.86 16.65
C SER A 486 7.72 -7.60 15.97
N GLY A 487 8.04 -7.37 14.70
CA GLY A 487 7.76 -6.14 13.98
C GLY A 487 8.60 -4.94 14.42
N LEU A 488 9.59 -5.16 15.30
CA LEU A 488 10.45 -4.11 15.86
C LEU A 488 11.72 -3.92 15.03
N TRP A 489 12.36 -2.77 15.20
CA TRP A 489 13.60 -2.42 14.49
C TRP A 489 14.78 -2.40 15.46
N THR A 490 15.84 -3.12 15.12
CA THR A 490 17.12 -3.11 15.82
C THR A 490 18.08 -2.13 15.16
N VAL A 491 18.96 -1.52 15.95
CA VAL A 491 19.93 -0.51 15.49
C VAL A 491 21.33 -0.97 15.79
N LYS A 492 22.24 -0.86 14.81
CA LYS A 492 23.66 -1.14 14.97
C LYS A 492 24.50 -0.06 14.28
N LEU A 493 25.73 0.15 14.73
CA LEU A 493 26.68 0.97 13.98
C LEU A 493 26.95 0.31 12.61
N ALA A 494 26.87 1.11 11.55
CA ALA A 494 27.10 0.64 10.19
C ALA A 494 28.57 0.51 9.84
N LEU A 495 29.44 1.30 10.51
CA LEU A 495 30.87 1.35 10.20
C LEU A 495 31.68 0.65 11.27
N PRO A 496 32.82 0.00 10.91
CA PRO A 496 33.78 -0.53 11.86
C PRO A 496 34.29 0.56 12.82
N PRO A 497 34.60 0.24 14.09
CA PRO A 497 35.08 1.21 15.07
C PRO A 497 36.34 1.96 14.65
N GLU A 498 37.21 1.34 13.85
CA GLU A 498 38.44 1.90 13.29
C GLU A 498 38.22 2.81 12.08
N SER A 499 37.00 2.98 11.62
CA SER A 499 36.72 3.80 10.43
C SER A 499 37.13 5.26 10.64
N PRO A 500 37.88 5.88 9.70
CA PRO A 500 38.31 7.28 9.79
C PRO A 500 37.15 8.27 9.96
N LEU A 501 35.96 7.89 9.50
CA LEU A 501 34.77 8.70 9.62
C LEU A 501 34.29 8.84 11.07
N LEU A 502 34.55 7.86 11.93
CA LEU A 502 34.16 7.86 13.34
C LEU A 502 35.15 8.61 14.24
N PHE A 503 36.41 8.77 13.81
CA PHE A 503 37.40 9.46 14.63
C PHE A 503 37.19 10.98 14.59
N SER A 504 36.90 11.57 15.76
CA SER A 504 37.06 13.01 15.97
C SER A 504 38.55 13.29 16.03
N GLY A 505 39.09 14.03 15.05
CA GLY A 505 40.47 14.50 15.13
C GLY A 505 40.66 15.48 16.29
N ILE A 506 40.84 14.97 17.49
CA ILE A 506 41.59 15.66 18.53
C ILE A 506 43.02 15.21 18.29
N HIS A 507 43.85 16.08 17.71
CA HIS A 507 45.27 15.89 17.79
C HIS A 507 45.62 15.85 19.29
N PRO A 508 46.28 14.79 19.77
CA PRO A 508 46.90 14.87 21.07
C PRO A 508 48.14 15.75 20.86
N ASP A 509 48.04 17.03 21.24
CA ASP A 509 49.23 17.77 21.60
C ASP A 509 49.94 16.98 22.70
N LYS A 510 51.20 16.65 22.41
CA LYS A 510 52.10 16.02 23.35
C LYS A 510 52.15 16.89 24.62
N GLN A 511 51.68 16.34 25.73
CA GLN A 511 52.34 16.54 27.03
C GLN A 511 51.70 15.60 28.08
N ASP A 512 52.63 14.84 28.67
CA ASP A 512 52.67 14.25 30.01
C ASP A 512 51.86 13.04 30.41
N LEU A 513 52.64 12.00 30.53
CA LEU A 513 52.44 10.79 31.29
C LEU A 513 51.97 11.07 32.74
N SER A 514 50.82 10.57 33.14
CA SER A 514 50.64 9.95 34.44
C SER A 514 49.49 8.94 34.44
N ASN A 515 49.77 7.76 34.92
CA ASN A 515 48.96 6.58 35.08
C ASN A 515 47.58 6.84 35.64
N HIS A 516 46.52 6.45 34.90
CA HIS A 516 45.34 5.84 35.51
C HIS A 516 44.75 4.82 34.54
N SER A 517 44.74 3.58 35.02
CA SER A 517 44.07 2.43 34.45
C SER A 517 42.57 2.73 34.30
N VAL A 518 42.07 2.80 33.08
CA VAL A 518 40.65 2.84 32.81
C VAL A 518 40.21 1.46 32.38
N SER A 519 39.48 0.84 33.28
CA SER A 519 38.70 -0.35 33.08
C SER A 519 37.79 -0.21 31.84
N SER A 520 37.89 -1.14 30.94
CA SER A 520 37.00 -1.27 29.77
C SER A 520 35.58 -1.56 30.25
N CYS A 521 34.72 -0.57 30.20
CA CYS A 521 33.29 -0.77 30.30
C CYS A 521 32.73 -0.96 28.90
N ALA A 522 32.53 -2.21 28.51
CA ALA A 522 31.66 -2.57 27.38
C ALA A 522 30.22 -2.23 27.81
N THR A 523 29.72 -1.12 27.33
CA THR A 523 28.30 -0.81 27.47
C THR A 523 27.55 -1.53 26.37
N GLU A 524 27.00 -2.68 26.72
CA GLU A 524 25.86 -3.25 26.00
C GLU A 524 24.71 -2.24 26.14
N VAL A 525 24.35 -1.61 25.04
CA VAL A 525 23.10 -0.82 24.95
C VAL A 525 21.99 -1.83 24.78
N SER A 526 21.44 -2.31 25.90
CA SER A 526 20.22 -3.11 25.89
C SER A 526 19.05 -2.23 25.40
N ALA A 527 18.14 -2.88 24.69
CA ALA A 527 16.88 -2.35 24.20
C ALA A 527 16.21 -1.40 25.21
N MET A 528 15.76 -0.23 24.73
CA MET A 528 14.88 0.63 25.51
C MET A 528 13.58 -0.09 25.79
N ASP A 529 13.51 -0.69 26.96
CA ASP A 529 12.31 -1.26 27.55
C ASP A 529 11.50 -0.07 28.13
N LEU A 530 10.56 0.44 27.36
CA LEU A 530 9.58 1.40 27.83
C LEU A 530 8.48 0.66 28.60
N ARG A 531 8.80 0.15 29.78
CA ARG A 531 7.79 -0.21 30.77
C ARG A 531 7.54 1.00 31.68
N PRO A 532 6.29 1.33 32.01
CA PRO A 532 5.99 2.33 33.03
C PRO A 532 6.54 1.87 34.36
N GLN A 533 7.40 2.66 34.99
CA GLN A 533 7.84 2.43 36.37
C GLN A 533 6.62 2.54 37.28
N GLN A 534 6.26 1.45 37.92
CA GLN A 534 5.40 1.46 39.11
C GLN A 534 6.10 2.27 40.19
N VAL A 535 5.47 3.37 40.58
CA VAL A 535 5.86 4.13 41.77
C VAL A 535 5.53 3.27 43.00
N SER A 536 6.56 2.78 43.65
CA SER A 536 6.46 2.11 44.94
C SER A 536 5.96 3.11 45.98
N GLN A 537 4.82 2.78 46.59
CA GLN A 537 4.31 3.43 47.78
C GLN A 537 5.31 3.24 48.96
N GLY A 538 5.98 4.30 49.32
CA GLY A 538 6.67 4.42 50.62
C GLY A 538 5.70 4.99 51.64
N SER A 539 5.38 4.18 52.65
CA SER A 539 4.64 4.61 53.83
C SER A 539 5.40 5.67 54.61
N ILE A 540 4.76 6.79 54.90
CA ILE A 540 5.14 7.67 56.03
C ILE A 540 3.84 7.95 56.83
N ASP A 541 3.81 7.40 58.01
CA ASP A 541 2.88 7.75 59.08
C ASP A 541 3.15 9.20 59.60
N GLY A 542 2.11 9.96 59.85
CA GLY A 542 2.25 11.25 60.50
C GLY A 542 0.98 12.09 60.49
N VAL A 543 0.19 11.87 61.51
CA VAL A 543 -1.04 12.54 62.00
C VAL A 543 -0.92 14.08 61.96
N THR A 544 -1.97 14.79 61.47
CA THR A 544 -2.78 15.73 62.25
C THR A 544 -3.96 16.29 61.47
N ASN A 545 -5.11 16.23 62.11
CA ASN A 545 -6.39 16.82 61.73
C ASN A 545 -6.36 18.33 61.63
N MET A 546 -7.09 18.91 60.68
CA MET A 546 -7.90 20.11 60.94
C MET A 546 -9.04 20.21 59.93
N GLU A 547 -10.25 20.06 60.45
CA GLU A 547 -11.53 20.43 59.86
C GLU A 547 -11.69 21.95 59.78
N THR A 548 -12.35 22.43 58.71
CA THR A 548 -13.34 23.54 58.70
C THR A 548 -13.92 23.65 57.31
N SER A 549 -15.10 23.32 57.16
CA SER A 549 -16.49 23.85 57.12
C SER A 549 -16.72 24.86 56.00
N CYS A 550 -17.80 24.50 55.27
CA CYS A 550 -18.64 25.20 54.31
C CYS A 550 -18.83 26.72 54.54
N ASP A 551 -19.09 27.46 53.45
CA ASP A 551 -20.41 28.10 53.30
C ASP A 551 -20.52 28.82 51.94
N ASP A 552 -21.74 28.70 51.41
CA ASP A 552 -22.38 29.42 50.30
C ASP A 552 -22.29 30.95 50.44
N VAL A 553 -22.33 31.66 49.28
CA VAL A 553 -23.19 32.85 49.08
C VAL A 553 -23.34 33.17 47.58
N THR A 554 -24.58 33.24 47.17
CA THR A 554 -25.21 33.75 45.97
C THR A 554 -25.26 35.27 45.87
N GLU A 555 -25.60 35.79 44.66
CA GLU A 555 -26.15 37.11 44.29
C GLU A 555 -25.10 38.26 44.14
N GLY A 556 -25.19 39.11 43.14
CA GLY A 556 -26.20 39.63 42.29
C GLY A 556 -25.78 40.94 41.64
N LEU A 557 -26.29 41.22 40.48
CA LEU A 557 -26.78 42.51 39.95
C LEU A 557 -25.88 43.74 39.70
N ASN A 558 -25.90 44.10 38.44
CA ASN A 558 -26.19 45.44 37.88
C ASN A 558 -25.10 46.55 37.74
N SER A 559 -24.97 46.92 36.50
CA SER A 559 -25.31 48.18 35.85
C SER A 559 -24.25 49.26 35.66
N LYS A 560 -24.22 49.71 34.37
CA LYS A 560 -24.09 51.11 33.86
C LYS A 560 -22.72 51.78 34.01
N ASP A 561 -22.25 52.38 33.06
CA ASP A 561 -22.50 53.40 32.07
C ASP A 561 -21.21 54.02 31.54
N ASP A 562 -21.29 54.32 30.29
CA ASP A 562 -20.91 55.57 29.59
C ASP A 562 -19.47 55.88 29.12
N SER A 563 -19.50 56.16 27.85
CA SER A 563 -18.89 57.24 27.05
C SER A 563 -17.54 56.94 26.41
N ASP A 564 -17.48 56.92 25.13
CA ASP A 564 -17.59 57.89 24.04
C ASP A 564 -16.26 58.04 23.28
N ALA A 565 -16.44 58.22 21.96
CA ALA A 565 -15.54 58.72 20.94
C ALA A 565 -14.75 57.68 20.10
N GLY A 566 -15.27 57.27 18.97
CA GLY A 566 -15.18 58.04 17.70
C GLY A 566 -14.03 57.54 16.82
N THR A 567 -14.27 56.78 15.76
CA THR A 567 -14.11 57.18 14.36
C THR A 567 -13.90 56.03 13.37
N LYS A 568 -14.75 56.10 12.38
CA LYS A 568 -14.59 55.64 10.98
C LYS A 568 -14.51 54.16 10.62
N LYS A 569 -15.70 53.71 10.17
CA LYS A 569 -15.98 52.58 9.26
C LYS A 569 -15.16 52.65 7.97
N ARG A 570 -14.59 51.52 7.60
CA ARG A 570 -14.46 51.10 6.21
C ARG A 570 -14.96 49.67 6.09
N ARG A 571 -16.11 49.55 5.45
CA ARG A 571 -16.75 48.29 5.10
C ARG A 571 -15.97 47.69 3.95
N VAL A 572 -15.50 46.45 4.12
CA VAL A 572 -15.14 45.57 3.03
C VAL A 572 -16.00 44.33 3.22
N GLU A 573 -16.80 44.06 2.22
CA GLU A 573 -17.63 42.86 2.12
C GLU A 573 -16.72 41.67 1.90
N GLU A 574 -16.69 40.76 2.86
CA GLU A 574 -16.08 39.44 2.67
C GLU A 574 -17.16 38.46 2.20
N ASN A 575 -17.00 38.02 0.96
CA ASN A 575 -17.65 36.81 0.47
C ASN A 575 -17.02 35.58 1.15
N LEU A 576 -17.77 34.92 1.96
CA LEU A 576 -17.44 33.62 2.52
C LEU A 576 -17.61 32.56 1.42
N SER A 577 -16.51 32.07 0.87
CA SER A 577 -16.43 30.75 0.26
C SER A 577 -15.85 29.80 1.30
N ALA A 578 -16.63 28.77 1.64
CA ALA A 578 -16.22 27.71 2.54
C ALA A 578 -15.29 26.75 1.81
N ASP A 579 -14.00 26.83 2.08
CA ASP A 579 -13.05 25.75 1.88
C ASP A 579 -12.03 25.83 3.03
N GLY A 580 -12.23 24.94 3.99
CA GLY A 580 -11.37 24.83 5.18
C GLY A 580 -10.29 23.78 4.97
N ASP A 581 -9.15 24.20 4.40
CA ASP A 581 -7.92 23.41 4.49
C ASP A 581 -7.19 23.76 5.79
N VAL A 582 -7.19 22.82 6.73
CA VAL A 582 -6.35 22.88 7.92
C VAL A 582 -5.00 22.25 7.59
N ILE A 583 -4.02 23.08 7.30
CA ILE A 583 -2.62 22.68 7.19
C ILE A 583 -2.03 22.68 8.60
N ILE A 584 -1.73 21.51 9.17
CA ILE A 584 -0.88 21.36 10.35
C ILE A 584 0.46 20.80 9.88
N GLY A 585 1.49 21.62 10.01
CA GLY A 585 2.88 21.19 9.82
C GLY A 585 3.73 22.12 8.97
N ARG A 586 4.00 23.33 9.45
CA ARG A 586 5.08 24.15 8.90
C ARG A 586 6.42 23.62 9.41
N SER A 587 7.14 22.94 8.55
CA SER A 587 8.59 22.88 8.63
C SER A 587 9.14 24.26 8.29
N LEU A 588 9.93 24.83 9.18
CA LEU A 588 10.71 26.05 8.97
C LEU A 588 11.85 25.76 7.99
N ASN A 589 11.57 25.87 6.70
CA ASN A 589 12.58 26.18 5.70
C ASN A 589 11.87 26.64 4.43
N GLY A 590 11.99 27.93 4.16
CA GLY A 590 11.46 28.53 2.96
C GLY A 590 12.23 28.10 1.73
N HIS A 591 11.64 27.24 0.96
CA HIS A 591 11.95 27.09 -0.45
C HIS A 591 10.63 26.96 -1.21
N ARG A 592 10.52 27.79 -2.20
CA ARG A 592 9.47 27.89 -3.18
C ARG A 592 9.33 26.56 -3.91
N GLU A 593 8.24 25.83 -3.68
CA GLU A 593 7.87 24.70 -4.52
C GLU A 593 7.41 25.23 -5.88
N GLU A 594 8.21 24.99 -6.90
CA GLU A 594 7.72 25.00 -8.27
C GLU A 594 6.85 23.76 -8.47
N ARG A 595 5.56 23.96 -8.58
CA ARG A 595 4.61 22.92 -9.00
C ARG A 595 4.91 22.58 -10.45
N PHE A 596 5.47 21.43 -10.69
CA PHE A 596 5.43 20.79 -12.00
C PHE A 596 4.16 19.94 -12.05
N ASP A 597 3.19 20.40 -12.84
CA ASP A 597 2.10 19.56 -13.33
C ASP A 597 2.70 18.55 -14.32
N ASP A 598 2.85 17.32 -13.89
CA ASP A 598 3.27 16.20 -14.76
C ASP A 598 2.19 15.11 -14.75
N SER A 599 1.03 15.46 -15.26
CA SER A 599 -0.03 14.53 -15.61
C SER A 599 -0.19 14.53 -17.12
N GLY A 600 0.22 13.47 -17.78
CA GLY A 600 -0.11 13.34 -19.20
C GLY A 600 0.91 12.64 -20.12
N ALA A 601 1.97 12.04 -19.59
CA ALA A 601 3.04 11.51 -20.45
C ALA A 601 3.17 9.97 -20.50
N MET A 602 2.32 9.19 -19.85
CA MET A 602 2.56 7.74 -19.76
C MET A 602 1.75 6.86 -20.73
N GLU A 603 0.58 7.27 -21.19
CA GLU A 603 -0.14 6.51 -22.22
C GLU A 603 0.49 6.65 -23.61
N ASP A 604 1.11 7.80 -23.89
CA ASP A 604 1.77 8.05 -25.18
C ASP A 604 3.16 7.39 -25.33
N ALA A 605 3.85 7.05 -24.25
CA ALA A 605 5.18 6.46 -24.33
C ALA A 605 5.15 4.95 -24.67
N ALA A 606 4.13 4.23 -24.25
CA ALA A 606 3.99 2.82 -24.60
C ALA A 606 3.58 2.61 -26.07
N LEU A 607 2.90 3.60 -26.67
CA LEU A 607 2.52 3.60 -28.09
C LEU A 607 3.63 4.11 -29.04
N ARG A 608 4.57 4.90 -28.55
CA ARG A 608 5.64 5.46 -29.41
C ARG A 608 6.80 4.50 -29.69
N ASP A 609 7.06 3.55 -28.82
CA ASP A 609 8.08 2.53 -29.07
C ASP A 609 7.66 1.49 -30.14
N TYR A 610 6.39 1.47 -30.55
CA TYR A 610 5.88 0.57 -31.59
C TYR A 610 5.74 1.20 -32.99
N GLN A 611 5.99 2.52 -33.16
CA GLN A 611 5.85 3.24 -34.44
C GLN A 611 7.17 3.80 -34.99
N GLY A 612 8.24 3.10 -34.88
CA GLY A 612 9.53 3.46 -35.46
C GLY A 612 9.72 2.93 -36.86
N ALA A 613 8.99 3.40 -37.87
CA ALA A 613 9.42 3.48 -39.28
C ALA A 613 8.32 4.08 -40.16
N ALA A 614 8.27 5.41 -40.31
CA ALA A 614 7.98 6.14 -41.56
C ALA A 614 7.96 7.64 -41.29
N ALA A 615 8.71 8.38 -42.12
CA ALA A 615 8.92 9.82 -42.01
C ALA A 615 7.75 10.65 -42.64
N PRO A 616 7.81 12.00 -42.63
CA PRO A 616 6.73 12.84 -42.13
C PRO A 616 5.92 13.55 -43.24
N VAL A 617 4.69 13.92 -42.93
CA VAL A 617 4.00 15.05 -43.59
C VAL A 617 3.29 15.90 -42.55
N ALA A 618 3.61 17.17 -42.55
CA ALA A 618 3.03 18.20 -41.72
C ALA A 618 1.59 18.49 -42.12
N ASN A 619 0.70 18.72 -41.11
CA ASN A 619 -0.24 19.84 -41.18
C ASN A 619 -0.87 20.17 -39.82
N ASN A 620 -0.88 21.48 -39.54
CA ASN A 620 -1.49 22.15 -38.41
C ASN A 620 -3.02 21.98 -38.39
N ALA A 621 -3.59 21.68 -37.23
CA ALA A 621 -4.84 22.30 -36.78
C ALA A 621 -5.03 22.04 -35.28
N SER A 622 -5.12 23.13 -34.53
CA SER A 622 -5.41 23.23 -33.12
C SER A 622 -6.87 22.86 -32.80
N VAL A 623 -7.12 21.94 -31.87
CA VAL A 623 -8.27 22.02 -30.95
C VAL A 623 -7.81 21.39 -29.64
N ALA A 624 -7.80 22.20 -28.59
CA ALA A 624 -7.51 21.77 -27.23
C ALA A 624 -8.78 21.18 -26.61
N GLU A 625 -8.86 19.87 -26.49
CA GLU A 625 -9.74 19.22 -25.52
C GLU A 625 -8.93 18.88 -24.28
N ARG A 626 -9.25 19.56 -23.18
CA ARG A 626 -8.73 19.24 -21.86
C ARG A 626 -9.39 17.94 -21.38
N ALA A 627 -8.69 16.83 -21.51
CA ALA A 627 -9.03 15.63 -20.76
C ALA A 627 -8.69 15.88 -19.27
N ILE A 628 -9.72 15.94 -18.43
CA ILE A 628 -9.57 16.01 -16.97
C ILE A 628 -9.30 14.58 -16.50
N GLU A 629 -8.05 14.27 -16.20
CA GLU A 629 -7.70 13.02 -15.53
C GLU A 629 -8.28 12.98 -14.11
N PRO A 630 -8.83 11.83 -13.70
CA PRO A 630 -9.42 11.68 -12.39
C PRO A 630 -8.33 11.49 -11.32
N THR A 631 -8.15 12.48 -10.46
CA THR A 631 -7.30 12.37 -9.27
C THR A 631 -7.94 11.42 -8.26
N LEU A 632 -7.30 10.28 -8.02
CA LEU A 632 -7.65 9.41 -6.92
C LEU A 632 -7.07 10.03 -5.64
N VAL A 633 -7.93 10.36 -4.68
CA VAL A 633 -7.49 10.90 -3.39
C VAL A 633 -7.28 9.74 -2.45
N MET A 634 -6.02 9.38 -2.23
CA MET A 634 -5.60 8.66 -1.03
C MET A 634 -5.39 9.68 0.07
N PHE A 635 -5.87 9.36 1.22
CA PHE A 635 -5.81 10.23 2.36
C PHE A 635 -4.58 9.92 3.20
N GLU A 636 -3.80 10.92 3.37
CA GLU A 636 -2.85 11.03 4.48
C GLU A 636 -3.59 11.39 5.76
#